data_4817ed3ed301e1467449fdb7fbdf61f0
#
_entry.id   4817ed3ed301e1467449fdb7fbdf61f0
#
_cell.length_a   1.000
_cell.length_b   1.000
_cell.length_c   1.000
_cell.angle_alpha   90.00
_cell.angle_beta   90.00
_cell.angle_gamma   90.00
#
_symmetry.space_group_name_H-M   'P 1'
#
loop_
_entity.id
_entity.type
_entity.pdbx_description
1 polymer ?
#
loop_
_entity_poly.entity_id
_entity_poly.type
_entity_poly.pdbx_seq_one_letter_code
_entity_poly.pdbx_strand_id
1 'polypeptide(L)'
;MKKSLLQTLVVTAILSGMNGVVSAGGGQDTSKLDEYTLDDVVVTAQRVETKDLDTPATTTVITAQQLKDSGAQTAFDALERIPGVNAYSYGPAGEGSIDLSRINIRGLDKGTLVLIDGSPANLMNYNQMMNAIPVESIEKIEVVKGASSVLYGAEAMAGVINIITKKPTDDKLHGSVTGMIGSHEKNYGIAVSGQNFSIQYKKEYRKEISQYNRMFPYTYAGRNFTRKSSDNSMRDSIFLNLRLSDKLTANYTYNETDRGHREFKYDTHVKDWVTPYKHYRYEYKTNRFALIYDDKHTGLKSSLAYLKHTTRPLNADSTTDTDATSWNFDTQKKWDLRGGLDTLVAGFDFHREGHVKRHSANHGSLHRDQYAVFAAYTRQMNDRFSATLGIREHFVKGNGYDRGQSIFLPQVQTLYKMSPRASWYVNVGRSFETPAVNSPYYSAKVSTRYRLNPQDGWTYETGIKFGDVKESLKVALFHMDINNKFKWVKENTVISGGDPDTWVQTNLDKFKNTGIELEYSRQLSDRLSIRTGGYYGNPKAKSSNGDWTQSDARVQLFAGLQYHVNKLRLNTDWYVTAKRQPSAYLLTGVYGASSGKSDHAIPNRIEGNLTMEYTISPVQTVSFGVYNLLDRDNPINDNEHWSLPRSYRLSYTYRF
;
A
#
# COMPACT_ATOMS: atom_id res chain seq x y z
N MET A 1 5.45 30.41 12.24
CA MET A 1 6.07 31.15 11.13
C MET A 1 6.29 30.31 9.86
N LYS A 2 6.78 29.05 9.91
CA LYS A 2 7.01 28.24 8.68
C LYS A 2 5.74 27.83 7.92
N LYS A 3 4.60 27.61 8.60
CA LYS A 3 3.31 27.26 7.95
C LYS A 3 2.77 28.39 7.04
N SER A 4 2.87 29.63 7.48
CA SER A 4 2.39 30.78 6.71
C SER A 4 3.22 31.03 5.45
N LEU A 5 4.53 30.77 5.50
CA LEU A 5 5.42 31.01 4.36
C LEU A 5 5.16 30.03 3.21
N LEU A 6 4.92 28.75 3.52
CA LEU A 6 4.64 27.72 2.51
C LEU A 6 3.26 27.92 1.87
N GLN A 7 2.25 28.25 2.68
CA GLN A 7 0.91 28.59 2.20
C GLN A 7 0.93 29.87 1.35
N THR A 8 1.71 30.87 1.76
CA THR A 8 1.87 32.12 1.02
C THR A 8 2.60 31.89 -0.31
N LEU A 9 3.66 31.05 -0.34
CA LEU A 9 4.38 30.71 -1.57
C LEU A 9 3.49 29.98 -2.58
N VAL A 10 2.68 29.03 -2.13
CA VAL A 10 1.73 28.29 -2.99
C VAL A 10 0.66 29.25 -3.53
N VAL A 11 0.08 30.09 -2.68
CA VAL A 11 -0.94 31.08 -3.09
C VAL A 11 -0.33 32.15 -4.01
N THR A 12 0.89 32.60 -3.76
CA THR A 12 1.57 33.59 -4.62
C THR A 12 1.94 33.01 -5.98
N ALA A 13 2.40 31.76 -6.05
CA ALA A 13 2.65 31.08 -7.32
C ALA A 13 1.36 30.89 -8.15
N ILE A 14 0.24 30.63 -7.48
CA ILE A 14 -1.08 30.52 -8.13
C ILE A 14 -1.56 31.88 -8.65
N LEU A 15 -1.45 32.92 -7.84
CA LEU A 15 -1.89 34.28 -8.22
C LEU A 15 -1.02 34.90 -9.33
N SER A 16 0.28 34.59 -9.37
CA SER A 16 1.18 35.02 -10.44
C SER A 16 0.90 34.34 -11.78
N GLY A 17 0.37 33.09 -11.75
CA GLY A 17 -0.04 32.34 -12.96
C GLY A 17 -1.40 32.75 -13.53
N MET A 18 -2.27 33.40 -12.75
CA MET A 18 -3.62 33.75 -13.19
C MET A 18 -3.69 35.00 -14.11
N ASN A 19 -2.60 35.73 -14.31
CA ASN A 19 -2.54 36.87 -15.24
C ASN A 19 -2.24 36.47 -16.71
N GLY A 20 -2.13 35.21 -17.02
CA GLY A 20 -1.96 34.66 -18.37
C GLY A 20 -3.30 34.26 -18.99
N VAL A 21 -3.64 34.91 -20.07
CA VAL A 21 -4.81 34.77 -20.94
C VAL A 21 -5.38 33.35 -20.97
N VAL A 22 -6.64 33.19 -20.58
CA VAL A 22 -7.47 32.00 -20.82
C VAL A 22 -7.67 31.84 -22.35
N SER A 23 -6.84 31.02 -22.97
CA SER A 23 -7.11 30.51 -24.32
C SER A 23 -7.74 29.12 -24.19
N ALA A 24 -8.97 28.99 -24.64
CA ALA A 24 -9.69 27.73 -24.68
C ALA A 24 -8.95 26.76 -25.63
N GLY A 25 -8.13 25.88 -25.06
CA GLY A 25 -7.48 24.78 -25.78
C GLY A 25 -8.52 23.74 -26.21
N GLY A 26 -8.41 23.27 -27.43
CA GLY A 26 -9.34 22.34 -28.09
C GLY A 26 -9.63 21.09 -27.24
N GLY A 27 -10.91 20.78 -27.15
CA GLY A 27 -11.39 19.64 -26.38
C GLY A 27 -10.88 18.32 -26.97
N GLN A 28 -10.27 17.50 -26.15
CA GLN A 28 -10.20 16.06 -26.42
C GLN A 28 -11.62 15.49 -26.49
N ASP A 29 -11.88 14.71 -27.48
CA ASP A 29 -13.15 14.00 -27.65
C ASP A 29 -13.32 12.99 -26.51
N THR A 30 -14.04 13.38 -25.47
CA THR A 30 -14.32 12.52 -24.29
C THR A 30 -15.40 11.48 -24.57
N SER A 31 -15.81 11.30 -25.84
CA SER A 31 -16.89 10.38 -26.24
C SER A 31 -16.45 8.91 -26.27
N LYS A 32 -15.15 8.61 -26.26
CA LYS A 32 -14.62 7.25 -26.18
C LYS A 32 -14.21 6.92 -24.76
N LEU A 33 -14.52 5.69 -24.30
CA LEU A 33 -13.84 5.10 -23.14
C LEU A 33 -12.35 5.16 -23.43
N ASP A 34 -11.54 5.59 -22.46
CA ASP A 34 -10.08 5.44 -22.56
C ASP A 34 -9.80 3.97 -22.88
N GLU A 35 -9.28 3.73 -24.06
CA GLU A 35 -9.06 2.38 -24.59
C GLU A 35 -8.01 1.70 -23.70
N TYR A 36 -8.47 0.79 -22.84
CA TYR A 36 -7.58 -0.01 -22.01
C TYR A 36 -6.95 -1.09 -22.89
N THR A 37 -5.81 -0.79 -23.46
CA THR A 37 -5.07 -1.73 -24.29
C THR A 37 -4.09 -2.49 -23.40
N LEU A 38 -4.25 -3.81 -23.31
CA LEU A 38 -3.27 -4.68 -22.64
C LEU A 38 -1.90 -4.65 -23.29
N ASP A 39 -1.85 -4.43 -24.59
CA ASP A 39 -0.57 -4.30 -25.32
C ASP A 39 0.23 -3.07 -24.89
N ASP A 40 -0.43 -2.03 -24.38
CA ASP A 40 0.21 -0.80 -23.93
C ASP A 40 0.43 -0.75 -22.40
N VAL A 41 0.03 -1.80 -21.66
CA VAL A 41 0.30 -1.88 -20.23
C VAL A 41 1.76 -2.25 -20.01
N VAL A 42 2.57 -1.22 -19.83
CA VAL A 42 3.99 -1.36 -19.48
C VAL A 42 4.09 -1.48 -17.95
N VAL A 43 4.72 -2.54 -17.50
CA VAL A 43 5.01 -2.80 -16.08
C VAL A 43 6.47 -2.45 -15.81
N THR A 44 6.70 -1.51 -14.90
CA THR A 44 8.04 -1.07 -14.49
C THR A 44 8.48 -1.68 -13.15
N ALA A 45 7.54 -2.30 -12.44
CA ALA A 45 7.79 -2.93 -11.15
C ALA A 45 8.60 -4.25 -11.24
N GLN A 46 9.22 -4.54 -12.38
CA GLN A 46 10.25 -5.57 -12.59
C GLN A 46 11.63 -4.94 -12.86
N ARG A 47 11.83 -3.67 -12.48
CA ARG A 47 13.03 -2.85 -12.74
C ARG A 47 13.32 -2.55 -14.21
N VAL A 48 12.64 -3.19 -15.14
CA VAL A 48 12.70 -2.97 -16.59
C VAL A 48 11.28 -2.77 -17.09
N GLU A 49 11.10 -1.84 -18.02
CA GLU A 49 9.83 -1.66 -18.72
C GLU A 49 9.55 -2.90 -19.57
N THR A 50 8.48 -3.61 -19.27
CA THR A 50 8.04 -4.81 -20.01
C THR A 50 6.53 -4.76 -20.22
N LYS A 51 6.06 -5.32 -21.34
CA LYS A 51 4.62 -5.53 -21.53
C LYS A 51 4.10 -6.52 -20.50
N ASP A 52 2.86 -6.36 -20.06
CA ASP A 52 2.27 -7.26 -19.07
C ASP A 52 2.29 -8.73 -19.53
N LEU A 53 1.98 -9.00 -20.80
CA LEU A 53 2.07 -10.35 -21.39
C LEU A 53 3.48 -10.94 -21.39
N ASP A 54 4.51 -10.11 -21.38
CA ASP A 54 5.92 -10.50 -21.38
C ASP A 54 6.52 -10.52 -19.95
N THR A 55 5.72 -10.26 -18.94
CA THR A 55 6.16 -10.25 -17.54
C THR A 55 5.89 -11.61 -16.88
N PRO A 56 6.92 -12.38 -16.46
CA PRO A 56 6.74 -13.70 -15.85
C PRO A 56 6.36 -13.62 -14.35
N ALA A 57 5.31 -12.89 -14.04
CA ALA A 57 4.74 -12.73 -12.69
C ALA A 57 3.27 -12.29 -12.78
N THR A 58 2.50 -12.51 -11.72
CA THR A 58 1.15 -11.94 -11.60
C THR A 58 1.24 -10.42 -11.40
N THR A 59 0.67 -9.68 -12.34
CA THR A 59 0.68 -8.22 -12.36
C THR A 59 -0.73 -7.67 -12.45
N THR A 60 -0.99 -6.57 -11.75
CA THR A 60 -2.23 -5.80 -11.84
C THR A 60 -1.87 -4.32 -11.98
N VAL A 61 -2.51 -3.62 -12.90
CA VAL A 61 -2.33 -2.17 -13.08
C VAL A 61 -3.67 -1.49 -12.85
N ILE A 62 -3.68 -0.45 -12.01
CA ILE A 62 -4.83 0.43 -11.77
C ILE A 62 -4.50 1.78 -12.39
N THR A 63 -5.25 2.20 -13.39
CA THR A 63 -5.04 3.49 -14.08
C THR A 63 -5.62 4.67 -13.28
N ALA A 64 -5.19 5.90 -13.60
CA ALA A 64 -5.73 7.13 -13.01
C ALA A 64 -7.26 7.21 -13.16
N GLN A 65 -7.80 6.76 -14.30
CA GLN A 65 -9.25 6.76 -14.53
C GLN A 65 -9.94 5.75 -13.62
N GLN A 66 -9.41 4.54 -13.47
CA GLN A 66 -9.94 3.55 -12.54
C GLN A 66 -9.88 3.99 -11.09
N LEU A 67 -8.82 4.72 -10.68
CA LEU A 67 -8.72 5.34 -9.36
C LEU A 67 -9.87 6.34 -9.14
N LYS A 68 -10.09 7.20 -10.11
CA LYS A 68 -11.15 8.20 -10.08
C LYS A 68 -12.55 7.56 -10.05
N ASP A 69 -12.81 6.62 -10.95
CA ASP A 69 -14.10 5.91 -11.08
C ASP A 69 -14.46 5.15 -9.81
N SER A 70 -13.47 4.65 -9.12
CA SER A 70 -13.64 3.94 -7.86
C SER A 70 -14.02 4.85 -6.68
N GLY A 71 -13.80 6.16 -6.81
CA GLY A 71 -13.93 7.11 -5.70
C GLY A 71 -12.92 6.88 -4.58
N ALA A 72 -11.82 6.18 -4.85
CA ALA A 72 -10.74 6.00 -3.90
C ALA A 72 -10.19 7.37 -3.46
N GLN A 73 -9.99 7.54 -2.17
CA GLN A 73 -9.42 8.77 -1.60
C GLN A 73 -7.92 8.62 -1.37
N THR A 74 -7.45 7.39 -1.21
CA THR A 74 -6.06 7.02 -1.00
C THR A 74 -5.67 5.86 -1.91
N ALA A 75 -4.37 5.64 -2.06
CA ALA A 75 -3.87 4.47 -2.79
C ALA A 75 -4.26 3.14 -2.09
N PHE A 76 -4.44 3.14 -0.76
CA PHE A 76 -4.95 1.98 -0.04
C PHE A 76 -6.35 1.57 -0.50
N ASP A 77 -7.26 2.54 -0.64
CA ASP A 77 -8.64 2.26 -1.05
C ASP A 77 -8.69 1.60 -2.45
N ALA A 78 -7.74 1.96 -3.31
CA ALA A 78 -7.64 1.38 -4.65
C ALA A 78 -7.19 -0.09 -4.63
N LEU A 79 -6.30 -0.46 -3.70
CA LEU A 79 -5.75 -1.80 -3.61
C LEU A 79 -6.76 -2.85 -3.16
N GLU A 80 -7.81 -2.48 -2.46
CA GLU A 80 -8.87 -3.41 -2.03
C GLU A 80 -9.58 -4.11 -3.19
N ARG A 81 -9.40 -3.60 -4.42
CA ARG A 81 -9.98 -4.14 -5.66
C ARG A 81 -9.12 -5.18 -6.35
N ILE A 82 -7.97 -5.50 -5.80
CA ILE A 82 -7.02 -6.45 -6.38
C ILE A 82 -7.18 -7.79 -5.70
N PRO A 83 -7.49 -8.88 -6.42
CA PRO A 83 -7.55 -10.21 -5.85
C PRO A 83 -6.26 -10.57 -5.11
N GLY A 84 -6.39 -11.19 -3.93
CA GLY A 84 -5.24 -11.56 -3.11
C GLY A 84 -4.56 -10.40 -2.39
N VAL A 85 -5.03 -9.16 -2.54
CA VAL A 85 -4.57 -7.99 -1.78
C VAL A 85 -5.61 -7.60 -0.74
N ASN A 86 -5.19 -7.50 0.50
CA ASN A 86 -6.01 -6.99 1.60
C ASN A 86 -5.29 -5.78 2.19
N ALA A 87 -5.71 -4.60 1.75
CA ALA A 87 -5.19 -3.34 2.25
C ALA A 87 -6.12 -2.79 3.32
N TYR A 88 -5.60 -2.48 4.49
CA TYR A 88 -6.40 -1.93 5.56
C TYR A 88 -5.61 -0.94 6.41
N SER A 89 -6.33 0.04 6.86
CA SER A 89 -5.86 1.03 7.80
C SER A 89 -6.72 1.01 9.06
N TYR A 90 -6.21 1.53 10.14
CA TYR A 90 -6.85 1.43 11.45
C TYR A 90 -8.04 2.39 11.57
N GLY A 91 -9.25 1.84 11.49
CA GLY A 91 -10.51 2.55 11.66
C GLY A 91 -10.95 3.38 10.46
N PRO A 92 -12.11 4.02 10.56
CA PRO A 92 -12.71 4.77 9.46
C PRO A 92 -11.90 5.98 9.01
N ALA A 93 -11.08 6.52 9.90
CA ALA A 93 -10.18 7.60 9.59
C ALA A 93 -8.90 7.14 8.89
N GLY A 94 -8.65 5.84 8.89
CA GLY A 94 -7.70 5.15 8.01
C GLY A 94 -6.26 5.58 8.04
N GLU A 95 -5.79 6.33 9.03
CA GLU A 95 -4.66 7.17 8.77
C GLU A 95 -3.74 7.34 9.94
N GLY A 96 -2.48 7.50 9.62
CA GLY A 96 -1.58 8.28 10.42
C GLY A 96 -0.65 7.53 11.33
N SER A 97 -0.96 6.39 11.89
CA SER A 97 0.06 5.66 12.63
C SER A 97 0.89 4.81 11.68
N ILE A 98 2.20 4.91 11.77
CA ILE A 98 3.14 4.02 11.08
C ILE A 98 2.75 2.55 11.30
N ASP A 99 2.34 2.23 12.51
CA ASP A 99 2.11 0.85 12.95
C ASP A 99 0.78 0.26 12.44
N LEU A 100 -0.07 1.06 11.78
CA LEU A 100 -1.49 0.72 11.67
C LEU A 100 -2.00 0.56 10.23
N SER A 101 -1.25 1.02 9.23
CA SER A 101 -1.59 0.79 7.83
C SER A 101 -0.84 -0.43 7.29
N ARG A 102 -1.56 -1.43 6.82
CA ARG A 102 -0.98 -2.71 6.37
C ARG A 102 -1.51 -3.12 5.03
N ILE A 103 -0.65 -3.74 4.26
CA ILE A 103 -0.99 -4.39 3.00
C ILE A 103 -0.59 -5.85 3.12
N ASN A 104 -1.58 -6.73 3.11
CA ASN A 104 -1.37 -8.16 3.04
C ASN A 104 -1.52 -8.60 1.59
N ILE A 105 -0.51 -9.20 1.03
CA ILE A 105 -0.61 -9.87 -0.27
C ILE A 105 -0.63 -11.37 -0.02
N ARG A 106 -1.67 -12.06 -0.52
CA ARG A 106 -1.85 -13.50 -0.35
C ARG A 106 -1.83 -13.95 1.12
N GLY A 107 -2.36 -13.09 2.01
CA GLY A 107 -2.45 -13.37 3.45
C GLY A 107 -1.13 -13.25 4.23
N LEU A 108 -0.05 -12.80 3.61
CA LEU A 108 1.19 -12.48 4.31
C LEU A 108 1.15 -11.02 4.78
N ASP A 109 1.21 -10.84 6.09
CA ASP A 109 1.12 -9.54 6.78
C ASP A 109 2.48 -8.87 6.87
N LYS A 110 3.07 -8.35 6.02
CA LYS A 110 4.40 -7.76 5.82
C LYS A 110 5.07 -8.37 4.59
N GLY A 111 6.16 -7.77 4.17
CA GLY A 111 6.85 -8.20 2.97
C GLY A 111 6.25 -7.62 1.69
N THR A 112 5.59 -6.46 1.79
CA THR A 112 5.13 -5.68 0.63
C THR A 112 5.94 -4.40 0.53
N LEU A 113 6.73 -4.28 -0.54
CA LEU A 113 7.50 -3.08 -0.83
C LEU A 113 6.64 -2.08 -1.62
N VAL A 114 6.61 -0.83 -1.17
CA VAL A 114 6.02 0.29 -1.90
C VAL A 114 7.12 1.14 -2.52
N LEU A 115 6.96 1.43 -3.80
CA LEU A 115 7.82 2.33 -4.56
C LEU A 115 7.01 3.55 -5.01
N ILE A 116 7.67 4.69 -5.16
CA ILE A 116 7.16 5.88 -5.83
C ILE A 116 8.11 6.17 -6.98
N ASP A 117 7.62 6.09 -8.21
CA ASP A 117 8.42 6.21 -9.44
C ASP A 117 9.66 5.30 -9.44
N GLY A 118 9.51 4.09 -8.89
CA GLY A 118 10.56 3.09 -8.77
C GLY A 118 11.54 3.28 -7.60
N SER A 119 11.39 4.32 -6.78
CA SER A 119 12.22 4.58 -5.61
C SER A 119 11.54 4.11 -4.32
N PRO A 120 12.20 3.35 -3.42
CA PRO A 120 11.61 2.82 -2.19
C PRO A 120 10.98 3.88 -1.29
N ALA A 121 9.83 3.54 -0.70
CA ALA A 121 9.03 4.44 0.10
C ALA A 121 8.52 3.83 1.43
N ASN A 122 8.93 2.61 1.75
CA ASN A 122 8.65 2.01 3.05
C ASN A 122 9.50 2.64 4.15
N LEU A 123 9.03 2.55 5.37
CA LEU A 123 9.76 2.93 6.57
C LEU A 123 9.39 1.98 7.70
N MET A 124 10.38 1.33 8.31
CA MET A 124 10.20 0.35 9.39
C MET A 124 9.23 -0.80 9.02
N ASN A 125 9.25 -1.26 7.78
CA ASN A 125 8.38 -2.31 7.23
C ASN A 125 6.88 -1.92 7.21
N TYR A 126 6.58 -0.61 7.13
CA TYR A 126 5.21 -0.09 7.02
C TYR A 126 5.01 0.73 5.74
N ASN A 127 3.79 0.78 5.27
CA ASN A 127 3.40 1.33 3.98
C ASN A 127 2.71 2.72 4.09
N GLN A 128 3.12 3.54 5.06
CA GLN A 128 2.46 4.82 5.37
C GLN A 128 2.41 5.81 4.21
N MET A 129 3.34 5.72 3.26
CA MET A 129 3.36 6.59 2.08
C MET A 129 2.15 6.40 1.17
N MET A 130 1.46 5.26 1.25
CA MET A 130 0.23 5.01 0.48
C MET A 130 -0.90 6.00 0.80
N ASN A 131 -0.89 6.58 2.01
CA ASN A 131 -1.85 7.60 2.41
C ASN A 131 -1.35 9.04 2.21
N ALA A 132 -0.05 9.21 1.96
CA ALA A 132 0.57 10.53 1.85
C ALA A 132 0.46 11.15 0.46
N ILE A 133 0.27 10.33 -0.58
CA ILE A 133 0.21 10.79 -1.97
C ILE A 133 -1.24 11.06 -2.35
N PRO A 134 -1.60 12.29 -2.78
CA PRO A 134 -2.91 12.56 -3.33
C PRO A 134 -3.20 11.67 -4.55
N VAL A 135 -4.36 11.01 -4.58
CA VAL A 135 -4.71 10.10 -5.71
C VAL A 135 -4.74 10.82 -7.04
N GLU A 136 -5.01 12.11 -7.02
CA GLU A 136 -5.04 12.97 -8.21
C GLU A 136 -3.65 13.15 -8.85
N SER A 137 -2.55 12.94 -8.08
CA SER A 137 -1.17 12.96 -8.59
C SER A 137 -0.72 11.63 -9.19
N ILE A 138 -1.52 10.57 -9.03
CA ILE A 138 -1.18 9.22 -9.49
C ILE A 138 -1.61 9.05 -10.94
N GLU A 139 -0.68 8.58 -11.79
CA GLU A 139 -0.94 8.16 -13.16
C GLU A 139 -1.43 6.71 -13.19
N LYS A 140 -0.73 5.82 -12.47
CA LYS A 140 -1.12 4.42 -12.30
C LYS A 140 -0.49 3.82 -11.06
N ILE A 141 -1.08 2.73 -10.58
CA ILE A 141 -0.50 1.87 -9.55
C ILE A 141 -0.24 0.51 -10.18
N GLU A 142 0.99 0.04 -10.11
CA GLU A 142 1.41 -1.28 -10.57
C GLU A 142 1.61 -2.18 -9.36
N VAL A 143 1.01 -3.37 -9.36
CA VAL A 143 1.19 -4.38 -8.33
C VAL A 143 1.76 -5.64 -8.96
N VAL A 144 2.94 -6.06 -8.50
CA VAL A 144 3.57 -7.32 -8.86
C VAL A 144 3.53 -8.23 -7.64
N LYS A 145 2.88 -9.37 -7.75
CA LYS A 145 2.74 -10.33 -6.65
C LYS A 145 3.78 -11.45 -6.76
N GLY A 146 4.10 -12.08 -5.63
CA GLY A 146 5.05 -13.17 -5.55
C GLY A 146 6.49 -12.73 -5.27
N ALA A 147 7.45 -13.64 -5.43
CA ALA A 147 8.85 -13.40 -5.09
C ALA A 147 9.48 -12.31 -5.96
N SER A 148 9.76 -11.16 -5.38
CA SER A 148 10.42 -10.04 -6.04
C SER A 148 11.69 -9.59 -5.28
N SER A 149 12.07 -10.32 -4.22
CA SER A 149 13.20 -9.94 -3.35
C SER A 149 14.56 -9.98 -4.05
N VAL A 150 14.72 -10.75 -5.13
CA VAL A 150 15.97 -10.75 -5.92
C VAL A 150 16.22 -9.37 -6.50
N LEU A 151 15.21 -8.75 -7.10
CA LEU A 151 15.35 -7.42 -7.68
C LEU A 151 15.29 -6.30 -6.63
N TYR A 152 14.45 -6.44 -5.59
CA TYR A 152 14.11 -5.34 -4.69
C TYR A 152 14.57 -5.53 -3.23
N GLY A 153 15.06 -6.71 -2.87
CA GLY A 153 15.59 -7.00 -1.54
C GLY A 153 14.54 -7.29 -0.49
N ALA A 154 14.86 -6.90 0.73
CA ALA A 154 13.95 -7.00 1.86
C ALA A 154 12.61 -6.28 1.56
N GLU A 155 11.55 -6.70 2.24
CA GLU A 155 10.20 -6.15 2.10
C GLU A 155 9.47 -6.46 0.78
N ALA A 156 10.13 -7.08 -0.22
CA ALA A 156 9.50 -7.54 -1.47
C ALA A 156 9.17 -9.04 -1.46
N MET A 157 8.88 -9.61 -0.28
CA MET A 157 8.60 -11.03 -0.09
C MET A 157 7.24 -11.44 -0.64
N ALA A 158 6.20 -10.65 -0.37
CA ALA A 158 4.84 -10.87 -0.86
C ALA A 158 4.61 -10.25 -2.23
N GLY A 159 5.30 -9.14 -2.51
CA GLY A 159 5.20 -8.41 -3.77
C GLY A 159 5.69 -6.97 -3.69
N VAL A 160 5.51 -6.26 -4.79
CA VAL A 160 5.90 -4.86 -4.97
C VAL A 160 4.71 -4.06 -5.48
N ILE A 161 4.49 -2.88 -4.91
CA ILE A 161 3.53 -1.89 -5.36
C ILE A 161 4.30 -0.66 -5.81
N ASN A 162 4.22 -0.30 -7.10
CA ASN A 162 4.86 0.87 -7.63
C ASN A 162 3.82 1.93 -8.00
N ILE A 163 3.84 3.06 -7.30
CA ILE A 163 3.00 4.22 -7.58
C ILE A 163 3.73 5.07 -8.60
N ILE A 164 3.20 5.13 -9.82
CA ILE A 164 3.71 6.01 -10.87
C ILE A 164 2.95 7.32 -10.81
N THR A 165 3.70 8.41 -10.67
CA THR A 165 3.12 9.74 -10.56
C THR A 165 2.99 10.41 -11.92
N LYS A 166 2.01 11.30 -12.04
CA LYS A 166 1.81 12.11 -13.25
C LYS A 166 3.02 13.01 -13.49
N LYS A 167 3.56 12.95 -14.69
CA LYS A 167 4.70 13.76 -15.12
C LYS A 167 4.23 15.00 -15.85
N PRO A 168 5.00 16.10 -15.82
CA PRO A 168 4.79 17.23 -16.71
C PRO A 168 4.81 16.78 -18.17
N THR A 169 3.83 17.18 -18.97
CA THR A 169 3.62 16.61 -20.31
C THR A 169 3.90 17.53 -21.48
N ASP A 170 3.62 18.82 -21.31
CA ASP A 170 3.74 19.80 -22.40
C ASP A 170 4.17 21.19 -21.90
N ASP A 171 4.32 22.14 -22.81
CA ASP A 171 4.77 23.51 -22.54
C ASP A 171 3.67 24.41 -21.96
N LYS A 172 2.44 23.93 -21.89
CA LYS A 172 1.29 24.72 -21.43
C LYS A 172 1.11 24.56 -19.92
N LEU A 173 0.60 25.61 -19.33
CA LEU A 173 0.16 25.57 -17.94
C LEU A 173 -1.23 24.93 -17.87
N HIS A 174 -1.35 23.85 -17.11
CA HIS A 174 -2.60 23.16 -16.81
C HIS A 174 -2.86 23.22 -15.33
N GLY A 175 -4.10 23.37 -14.96
CA GLY A 175 -4.47 23.34 -13.57
C GLY A 175 -5.85 22.77 -13.32
N SER A 176 -6.12 22.43 -12.06
CA SER A 176 -7.43 22.07 -11.59
C SER A 176 -7.65 22.47 -10.15
N VAL A 177 -8.89 22.85 -9.86
CA VAL A 177 -9.39 23.06 -8.50
C VAL A 177 -10.52 22.09 -8.27
N THR A 178 -10.42 21.32 -7.18
CA THR A 178 -11.43 20.34 -6.79
C THR A 178 -11.94 20.63 -5.39
N GLY A 179 -13.25 20.66 -5.21
CA GLY A 179 -13.91 20.67 -3.91
C GLY A 179 -14.81 19.45 -3.75
N MET A 180 -14.82 18.85 -2.55
CA MET A 180 -15.66 17.72 -2.22
C MET A 180 -16.30 17.92 -0.84
N ILE A 181 -17.58 17.56 -0.74
CA ILE A 181 -18.31 17.43 0.52
C ILE A 181 -18.94 16.05 0.60
N GLY A 182 -18.96 15.49 1.79
CA GLY A 182 -19.54 14.17 2.05
C GLY A 182 -20.16 14.06 3.42
N SER A 183 -20.74 12.89 3.70
CA SER A 183 -21.40 12.59 4.99
C SER A 183 -20.47 12.79 6.17
N HIS A 184 -19.22 12.34 6.03
CA HIS A 184 -18.24 12.35 7.12
C HIS A 184 -16.99 13.17 6.81
N GLU A 185 -16.89 13.76 5.62
CA GLU A 185 -15.68 14.43 5.18
C GLU A 185 -15.93 15.60 4.25
N LYS A 186 -14.95 16.49 4.15
CA LYS A 186 -14.86 17.52 3.12
C LYS A 186 -13.38 17.69 2.76
N ASN A 187 -13.11 17.92 1.49
CA ASN A 187 -11.78 18.26 1.04
C ASN A 187 -11.78 19.31 -0.07
N TYR A 188 -10.63 19.91 -0.26
CA TYR A 188 -10.35 20.70 -1.44
C TYR A 188 -8.90 20.49 -1.87
N GLY A 189 -8.67 20.57 -3.16
CA GLY A 189 -7.36 20.38 -3.76
C GLY A 189 -7.13 21.32 -4.93
N ILE A 190 -5.86 21.62 -5.15
CA ILE A 190 -5.38 22.39 -6.28
C ILE A 190 -4.21 21.63 -6.89
N ALA A 191 -4.25 21.45 -8.20
CA ALA A 191 -3.13 20.91 -8.97
C ALA A 191 -2.75 21.88 -10.06
N VAL A 192 -1.45 22.08 -10.28
CA VAL A 192 -0.89 22.90 -11.37
C VAL A 192 0.29 22.16 -11.96
N SER A 193 0.36 22.07 -13.27
CA SER A 193 1.48 21.47 -13.99
C SER A 193 1.88 22.33 -15.19
N GLY A 194 3.16 22.33 -15.50
CA GLY A 194 3.75 22.96 -16.67
C GLY A 194 4.86 22.07 -17.23
N GLN A 195 5.68 22.59 -18.13
CA GLN A 195 6.71 21.83 -18.84
C GLN A 195 7.65 21.02 -17.93
N ASN A 196 8.08 21.62 -16.81
CA ASN A 196 9.12 21.05 -15.97
C ASN A 196 8.69 20.81 -14.52
N PHE A 197 7.42 21.04 -14.19
CA PHE A 197 6.92 20.86 -12.83
C PHE A 197 5.48 20.40 -12.79
N SER A 198 5.13 19.72 -11.71
CA SER A 198 3.77 19.44 -11.29
C SER A 198 3.72 19.60 -9.78
N ILE A 199 2.80 20.43 -9.31
CA ILE A 199 2.54 20.62 -7.88
C ILE A 199 1.08 20.33 -7.57
N GLN A 200 0.84 19.65 -6.46
CA GLN A 200 -0.49 19.37 -5.98
C GLN A 200 -0.55 19.61 -4.48
N TYR A 201 -1.61 20.27 -4.06
CA TYR A 201 -1.97 20.46 -2.67
C TYR A 201 -3.38 19.93 -2.43
N LYS A 202 -3.58 19.20 -1.35
CA LYS A 202 -4.89 18.71 -0.91
C LYS A 202 -5.03 18.90 0.59
N LYS A 203 -6.18 19.43 1.01
CA LYS A 203 -6.58 19.50 2.41
C LYS A 203 -7.84 18.73 2.64
N GLU A 204 -7.82 17.87 3.65
CA GLU A 204 -8.91 16.97 3.99
C GLU A 204 -9.31 17.20 5.43
N TYR A 205 -10.63 17.25 5.65
CA TYR A 205 -11.24 17.28 6.97
C TYR A 205 -12.17 16.09 7.09
N ARG A 206 -12.08 15.38 8.20
CA ARG A 206 -12.99 14.31 8.54
C ARG A 206 -13.68 14.62 9.86
N LYS A 207 -15.00 14.45 9.90
CA LYS A 207 -15.80 14.62 11.11
C LYS A 207 -15.57 13.48 12.07
N GLU A 208 -15.90 13.71 13.34
CA GLU A 208 -15.98 12.65 14.33
C GLU A 208 -16.94 11.54 13.89
N ILE A 209 -16.53 10.30 14.10
CA ILE A 209 -17.34 9.11 13.87
C ILE A 209 -17.44 8.36 15.18
N SER A 210 -18.61 8.46 15.80
CA SER A 210 -18.86 7.81 17.08
C SER A 210 -19.14 6.33 16.89
N GLN A 211 -18.58 5.50 17.77
CA GLN A 211 -18.87 4.07 17.91
C GLN A 211 -18.73 3.27 16.61
N TYR A 212 -17.56 3.33 15.98
CA TYR A 212 -17.30 2.62 14.73
C TYR A 212 -17.04 1.10 14.89
N ASN A 213 -16.96 0.57 16.11
CA ASN A 213 -16.78 -0.85 16.40
C ASN A 213 -18.00 -1.44 17.13
N ARG A 214 -19.17 -1.37 16.52
CA ARG A 214 -20.49 -1.61 17.14
C ARG A 214 -20.86 -3.07 17.38
N MET A 215 -20.23 -4.04 16.73
CA MET A 215 -20.77 -5.39 16.57
C MET A 215 -20.63 -6.34 17.78
N PHE A 216 -19.74 -6.04 18.70
CA PHE A 216 -19.53 -6.96 19.82
C PHE A 216 -20.26 -6.52 21.07
N PRO A 217 -20.88 -7.46 21.81
CA PRO A 217 -21.39 -7.15 23.11
C PRO A 217 -20.24 -6.63 23.99
N TYR A 218 -20.57 -5.78 24.97
CA TYR A 218 -19.60 -5.20 25.89
C TYR A 218 -18.78 -6.22 26.68
N THR A 219 -19.25 -7.48 26.76
CA THR A 219 -18.52 -8.60 27.33
C THR A 219 -18.45 -9.75 26.32
N TYR A 220 -17.25 -10.26 26.12
CA TYR A 220 -17.01 -11.47 25.35
C TYR A 220 -16.07 -12.37 26.16
N ALA A 221 -16.43 -13.63 26.36
CA ALA A 221 -15.69 -14.56 27.19
C ALA A 221 -15.39 -14.02 28.62
N GLY A 222 -16.35 -13.30 29.23
CA GLY A 222 -16.19 -12.73 30.56
C GLY A 222 -15.33 -11.48 30.64
N ARG A 223 -15.02 -10.82 29.54
CA ARG A 223 -14.16 -9.63 29.49
C ARG A 223 -14.88 -8.44 28.86
N ASN A 224 -14.59 -7.26 29.41
CA ASN A 224 -15.13 -6.01 28.89
C ASN A 224 -14.36 -5.57 27.64
N PHE A 225 -15.09 -5.22 26.58
CA PHE A 225 -14.55 -4.56 25.39
C PHE A 225 -14.62 -3.06 25.54
N THR A 226 -13.70 -2.36 24.86
CA THR A 226 -13.80 -0.92 24.71
C THR A 226 -14.53 -0.60 23.41
N ARG A 227 -15.43 0.36 23.41
CA ARG A 227 -15.91 1.01 22.20
C ARG A 227 -14.95 2.11 21.80
N LYS A 228 -14.81 2.31 20.49
CA LYS A 228 -13.95 3.34 19.93
C LYS A 228 -14.74 4.34 19.08
N SER A 229 -14.38 5.60 19.20
CA SER A 229 -14.78 6.66 18.27
C SER A 229 -13.56 7.33 17.68
N SER A 230 -13.63 7.70 16.40
CA SER A 230 -12.61 8.52 15.74
C SER A 230 -12.95 9.99 15.98
N ASP A 231 -11.97 10.78 16.40
CA ASP A 231 -12.11 12.23 16.49
C ASP A 231 -12.16 12.90 15.10
N ASN A 232 -12.46 14.19 15.11
CA ASN A 232 -12.18 15.02 13.94
C ASN A 232 -10.71 14.89 13.55
N SER A 233 -10.45 14.70 12.27
CA SER A 233 -9.08 14.69 11.75
C SER A 233 -8.90 15.72 10.64
N MET A 234 -7.66 16.16 10.48
CA MET A 234 -7.26 17.09 9.44
C MET A 234 -5.97 16.59 8.79
N ARG A 235 -5.92 16.59 7.47
CA ARG A 235 -4.72 16.24 6.71
C ARG A 235 -4.40 17.30 5.68
N ASP A 236 -3.14 17.69 5.64
CA ASP A 236 -2.52 18.50 4.59
C ASP A 236 -1.53 17.65 3.81
N SER A 237 -1.65 17.61 2.49
CA SER A 237 -0.76 16.87 1.60
C SER A 237 -0.22 17.77 0.50
N ILE A 238 1.08 17.70 0.24
CA ILE A 238 1.74 18.37 -0.89
C ILE A 238 2.53 17.32 -1.65
N PHE A 239 2.37 17.30 -2.96
CA PHE A 239 3.20 16.54 -3.87
C PHE A 239 3.79 17.48 -4.92
N LEU A 240 5.11 17.41 -5.10
CA LEU A 240 5.86 18.19 -6.10
C LEU A 240 6.68 17.21 -6.94
N ASN A 241 6.59 17.35 -8.25
CA ASN A 241 7.43 16.65 -9.21
C ASN A 241 8.13 17.71 -10.10
N LEU A 242 9.44 17.62 -10.21
CA LEU A 242 10.27 18.52 -10.98
C LEU A 242 11.09 17.73 -12.00
N ARG A 243 10.96 18.05 -13.28
CA ARG A 243 11.85 17.58 -14.33
C ARG A 243 13.06 18.53 -14.38
N LEU A 244 14.21 18.08 -13.87
CA LEU A 244 15.45 18.86 -13.88
C LEU A 244 16.19 18.74 -15.20
N SER A 245 16.02 17.60 -15.88
CA SER A 245 16.44 17.33 -17.25
C SER A 245 15.67 16.15 -17.82
N ASP A 246 15.91 15.78 -19.08
CA ASP A 246 15.29 14.61 -19.70
C ASP A 246 15.60 13.28 -18.98
N LYS A 247 16.67 13.29 -18.16
CA LYS A 247 17.14 12.09 -17.43
C LYS A 247 17.02 12.22 -15.92
N LEU A 248 16.75 13.41 -15.37
CA LEU A 248 16.77 13.66 -13.93
C LEU A 248 15.47 14.30 -13.47
N THR A 249 14.82 13.61 -12.55
CA THR A 249 13.58 14.05 -11.89
C THR A 249 13.79 14.16 -10.39
N ALA A 250 13.23 15.19 -9.77
CA ALA A 250 13.13 15.30 -8.32
C ALA A 250 11.67 15.26 -7.90
N ASN A 251 11.34 14.52 -6.83
CA ASN A 251 10.02 14.61 -6.23
C ASN A 251 10.09 14.88 -4.73
N TYR A 252 9.10 15.58 -4.23
CA TYR A 252 8.92 15.89 -2.82
C TYR A 252 7.49 15.61 -2.40
N THR A 253 7.34 14.91 -1.30
CA THR A 253 6.04 14.62 -0.68
C THR A 253 6.04 15.12 0.75
N TYR A 254 5.04 15.90 1.10
CA TYR A 254 4.74 16.30 2.46
C TYR A 254 3.34 15.83 2.84
N ASN A 255 3.23 15.30 4.03
CA ASN A 255 1.94 14.97 4.62
C ASN A 255 1.98 15.32 6.11
N GLU A 256 0.95 16.01 6.58
CA GLU A 256 0.72 16.30 8.00
C GLU A 256 -0.71 15.90 8.33
N THR A 257 -0.87 15.06 9.35
CA THR A 257 -2.17 14.59 9.81
C THR A 257 -2.28 14.83 11.32
N ASP A 258 -3.32 15.54 11.73
CA ASP A 258 -3.77 15.63 13.12
C ASP A 258 -4.99 14.72 13.29
N ARG A 259 -4.90 13.78 14.21
CA ARG A 259 -5.88 12.73 14.37
C ARG A 259 -5.90 12.17 15.79
N GLY A 260 -7.08 11.74 16.21
CA GLY A 260 -7.28 11.06 17.49
C GLY A 260 -8.38 10.02 17.50
N HIS A 261 -8.42 9.27 18.57
CA HIS A 261 -9.52 8.36 18.87
C HIS A 261 -9.79 8.32 20.37
N ARG A 262 -11.02 7.99 20.72
CA ARG A 262 -11.46 7.81 22.12
C ARG A 262 -11.85 6.36 22.33
N GLU A 263 -11.48 5.84 23.50
CA GLU A 263 -11.88 4.52 23.96
C GLU A 263 -12.86 4.68 25.13
N PHE A 264 -13.98 3.95 25.09
CA PHE A 264 -15.02 3.97 26.12
C PHE A 264 -15.07 2.62 26.81
N LYS A 265 -15.17 2.62 28.13
CA LYS A 265 -15.46 1.42 28.92
C LYS A 265 -16.95 1.30 29.20
N TYR A 266 -17.43 0.06 29.20
CA TYR A 266 -18.77 -0.22 29.67
C TYR A 266 -18.80 -0.21 31.21
N ASP A 267 -19.67 0.59 31.79
CA ASP A 267 -19.93 0.61 33.25
C ASP A 267 -21.10 -0.31 33.54
N THR A 268 -20.85 -1.34 34.37
CA THR A 268 -21.87 -2.33 34.78
C THR A 268 -22.90 -1.78 35.74
N HIS A 269 -22.62 -0.68 36.43
CA HIS A 269 -23.55 -0.06 37.39
C HIS A 269 -24.59 0.79 36.64
N VAL A 270 -24.14 1.62 35.71
CA VAL A 270 -25.05 2.43 34.86
C VAL A 270 -25.58 1.66 33.65
N LYS A 271 -25.06 0.48 33.39
CA LYS A 271 -25.39 -0.37 32.20
C LYS A 271 -25.25 0.37 30.89
N ASP A 272 -24.27 1.25 30.76
CA ASP A 272 -24.00 2.04 29.56
C ASP A 272 -22.50 2.29 29.41
N TRP A 273 -22.14 2.80 28.21
CA TRP A 273 -20.78 3.20 27.87
C TRP A 273 -20.50 4.60 28.44
N VAL A 274 -19.74 4.64 29.52
CA VAL A 274 -19.38 5.90 30.18
C VAL A 274 -18.17 6.54 29.57
N THR A 275 -18.06 7.86 29.76
CA THR A 275 -17.01 8.81 29.40
C THR A 275 -15.72 8.22 28.89
N PRO A 276 -15.05 8.82 27.91
CA PRO A 276 -13.86 8.23 27.31
C PRO A 276 -12.88 7.81 28.41
N TYR A 277 -12.61 6.49 28.44
CA TYR A 277 -11.62 5.90 29.37
C TYR A 277 -10.21 6.41 28.99
N LYS A 278 -9.97 6.59 27.69
CA LYS A 278 -8.75 7.19 27.14
C LYS A 278 -9.07 8.00 25.89
N HIS A 279 -8.34 9.07 25.72
CA HIS A 279 -8.39 9.92 24.56
C HIS A 279 -6.98 10.06 23.99
N TYR A 280 -6.71 9.46 22.84
CA TYR A 280 -5.43 9.54 22.17
C TYR A 280 -5.52 10.56 21.02
N ARG A 281 -4.56 11.48 20.92
CA ARG A 281 -4.43 12.42 19.81
C ARG A 281 -2.97 12.64 19.47
N TYR A 282 -2.67 12.53 18.16
CA TYR A 282 -1.32 12.63 17.65
C TYR A 282 -1.26 13.51 16.42
N GLU A 283 -0.14 14.21 16.25
CA GLU A 283 0.29 14.80 15.00
C GLU A 283 1.29 13.86 14.33
N TYR A 284 1.05 13.57 13.07
CA TYR A 284 1.93 12.78 12.21
C TYR A 284 2.43 13.65 11.07
N LYS A 285 3.75 13.69 10.87
CA LYS A 285 4.37 14.40 9.74
C LYS A 285 5.27 13.48 8.96
N THR A 286 5.08 13.44 7.66
CA THR A 286 5.92 12.69 6.74
C THR A 286 6.50 13.62 5.70
N ASN A 287 7.81 13.56 5.51
CA ASN A 287 8.53 14.26 4.46
C ASN A 287 9.32 13.23 3.66
N ARG A 288 9.17 13.22 2.35
CA ARG A 288 10.00 12.42 1.45
C ARG A 288 10.54 13.28 0.34
N PHE A 289 11.83 13.19 0.11
CA PHE A 289 12.52 13.76 -1.05
C PHE A 289 13.17 12.62 -1.83
N ALA A 290 13.10 12.64 -3.16
CA ALA A 290 13.82 11.71 -4.00
C ALA A 290 14.37 12.39 -5.25
N LEU A 291 15.56 11.97 -5.66
CA LEU A 291 16.16 12.23 -6.96
C LEU A 291 16.19 10.93 -7.74
N ILE A 292 15.72 10.95 -8.98
CA ILE A 292 15.63 9.78 -9.86
C ILE A 292 16.32 10.13 -11.16
N TYR A 293 17.38 9.41 -11.47
CA TYR A 293 18.09 9.46 -12.74
C TYR A 293 17.71 8.23 -13.56
N ASP A 294 17.26 8.42 -14.79
CA ASP A 294 16.86 7.37 -15.71
C ASP A 294 17.35 7.70 -17.13
N ASP A 295 18.45 7.07 -17.53
CA ASP A 295 19.00 7.21 -18.88
C ASP A 295 18.74 5.96 -19.71
N LYS A 296 17.65 6.00 -20.48
CA LYS A 296 17.24 4.90 -21.36
C LYS A 296 18.27 4.55 -22.44
N HIS A 297 19.11 5.52 -22.84
CA HIS A 297 20.14 5.28 -23.85
C HIS A 297 21.29 4.42 -23.30
N THR A 298 21.78 4.74 -22.11
CA THR A 298 22.86 3.96 -21.46
C THR A 298 22.35 2.77 -20.67
N GLY A 299 21.04 2.71 -20.37
CA GLY A 299 20.43 1.73 -19.52
C GLY A 299 20.72 1.93 -18.02
N LEU A 300 21.30 3.10 -17.64
CA LEU A 300 21.60 3.42 -16.24
C LEU A 300 20.39 4.06 -15.56
N LYS A 301 19.97 3.49 -14.45
CA LYS A 301 18.94 4.05 -13.59
C LYS A 301 19.46 4.11 -12.15
N SER A 302 19.28 5.26 -11.49
CA SER A 302 19.69 5.45 -10.10
C SER A 302 18.66 6.28 -9.35
N SER A 303 18.48 6.01 -8.06
CA SER A 303 17.65 6.86 -7.19
C SER A 303 18.32 7.08 -5.85
N LEU A 304 18.13 8.30 -5.31
CA LEU A 304 18.49 8.66 -3.94
C LEU A 304 17.23 9.21 -3.27
N ALA A 305 16.80 8.61 -2.18
CA ALA A 305 15.64 9.09 -1.44
C ALA A 305 15.92 9.23 0.04
N TYR A 306 15.34 10.25 0.64
CA TYR A 306 15.28 10.47 2.08
C TYR A 306 13.83 10.57 2.52
N LEU A 307 13.48 9.85 3.57
CA LEU A 307 12.17 9.90 4.19
C LEU A 307 12.31 10.15 5.69
N LYS A 308 11.50 11.03 6.22
CA LYS A 308 11.37 11.28 7.66
C LYS A 308 9.90 11.26 8.05
N HIS A 309 9.58 10.49 9.08
CA HIS A 309 8.29 10.46 9.71
C HIS A 309 8.41 10.80 11.18
N THR A 310 7.48 11.61 11.68
CA THR A 310 7.44 12.00 13.09
C THR A 310 6.05 11.76 13.64
N THR A 311 5.99 11.22 14.85
CA THR A 311 4.77 11.10 15.64
C THR A 311 4.93 11.95 16.89
N ARG A 312 3.98 12.82 17.15
CA ARG A 312 3.98 13.72 18.33
C ARG A 312 2.67 13.58 19.10
N PRO A 313 2.72 13.36 20.43
CA PRO A 313 1.54 13.38 21.26
C PRO A 313 0.97 14.80 21.36
N LEU A 314 -0.34 14.93 21.27
CA LEU A 314 -1.05 16.21 21.39
C LEU A 314 -1.86 16.33 22.70
N ASN A 315 -1.96 15.25 23.48
CA ASN A 315 -2.64 15.24 24.78
C ASN A 315 -1.98 14.28 25.77
N ALA A 316 -2.40 14.30 27.02
CA ALA A 316 -1.79 13.57 28.14
C ALA A 316 -1.89 12.03 28.01
N ASP A 317 -2.94 11.51 27.38
CA ASP A 317 -3.12 10.07 27.20
C ASP A 317 -2.20 9.52 26.10
N SER A 318 -1.70 10.39 25.23
CA SER A 318 -0.82 10.04 24.12
C SER A 318 0.62 9.99 24.58
N THR A 319 1.27 8.84 24.45
CA THR A 319 2.63 8.62 24.97
C THR A 319 3.69 8.40 23.88
N THR A 320 3.27 8.20 22.62
CA THR A 320 4.19 7.93 21.54
C THR A 320 4.78 9.23 20.99
N ASP A 321 6.09 9.42 21.15
CA ASP A 321 6.88 10.51 20.60
C ASP A 321 8.11 9.92 19.90
N THR A 322 8.05 9.84 18.57
CA THR A 322 9.06 9.13 17.78
C THR A 322 9.46 9.90 16.54
N ASP A 323 10.72 9.73 16.15
CA ASP A 323 11.24 10.07 14.83
C ASP A 323 11.74 8.81 14.16
N ALA A 324 11.30 8.57 12.92
CA ALA A 324 11.81 7.52 12.06
C ALA A 324 12.35 8.14 10.76
N THR A 325 13.47 7.61 10.29
CA THR A 325 14.13 8.11 9.07
C THR A 325 14.57 6.96 8.19
N SER A 326 14.61 7.16 6.88
CA SER A 326 15.30 6.27 5.96
C SER A 326 16.08 7.03 4.89
N TRP A 327 17.22 6.46 4.51
CA TRP A 327 18.00 6.79 3.33
C TRP A 327 18.01 5.60 2.41
N ASN A 328 17.68 5.80 1.15
CA ASN A 328 17.71 4.77 0.12
C ASN A 328 18.58 5.26 -1.03
N PHE A 329 19.55 4.47 -1.42
CA PHE A 329 20.30 4.65 -2.65
C PHE A 329 20.19 3.36 -3.44
N ASP A 330 19.76 3.45 -4.68
CA ASP A 330 19.60 2.34 -5.60
C ASP A 330 20.23 2.72 -6.93
N THR A 331 21.02 1.81 -7.50
CA THR A 331 21.57 1.99 -8.84
C THR A 331 21.61 0.68 -9.59
N GLN A 332 21.24 0.71 -10.84
CA GLN A 332 21.28 -0.43 -11.73
C GLN A 332 21.65 -0.04 -13.13
N LYS A 333 22.20 -0.99 -13.88
CA LYS A 333 22.41 -0.86 -15.30
C LYS A 333 21.80 -2.05 -16.04
N LYS A 334 21.17 -1.76 -17.15
CA LYS A 334 20.67 -2.71 -18.11
C LYS A 334 21.64 -2.78 -19.29
N TRP A 335 21.97 -3.97 -19.72
CA TRP A 335 22.71 -4.24 -20.94
C TRP A 335 21.86 -5.11 -21.86
N ASP A 336 21.68 -4.66 -23.08
CA ASP A 336 21.11 -5.47 -24.15
C ASP A 336 22.25 -6.23 -24.84
N LEU A 337 22.19 -7.56 -24.77
CA LEU A 337 23.20 -8.48 -25.25
C LEU A 337 22.70 -9.23 -26.48
N ARG A 338 23.58 -9.80 -27.27
CA ARG A 338 23.24 -10.56 -28.48
C ARG A 338 22.28 -9.82 -29.41
N GLY A 339 22.52 -8.52 -29.66
CA GLY A 339 21.66 -7.70 -30.49
C GLY A 339 20.28 -7.40 -29.93
N GLY A 340 20.13 -7.38 -28.60
CA GLY A 340 18.87 -7.12 -27.91
C GLY A 340 18.03 -8.36 -27.60
N LEU A 341 18.51 -9.57 -27.98
CA LEU A 341 17.82 -10.82 -27.66
C LEU A 341 17.93 -11.19 -26.18
N ASP A 342 19.07 -10.92 -25.56
CA ASP A 342 19.30 -11.18 -24.13
C ASP A 342 19.41 -9.87 -23.36
N THR A 343 19.04 -9.91 -22.09
CA THR A 343 19.14 -8.74 -21.20
C THR A 343 19.85 -9.13 -19.92
N LEU A 344 20.83 -8.34 -19.51
CA LEU A 344 21.43 -8.39 -18.18
C LEU A 344 21.09 -7.12 -17.44
N VAL A 345 20.52 -7.26 -16.24
CA VAL A 345 20.36 -6.16 -15.29
C VAL A 345 21.22 -6.48 -14.08
N ALA A 346 22.08 -5.56 -13.68
CA ALA A 346 22.83 -5.70 -12.44
C ALA A 346 22.87 -4.38 -11.70
N GLY A 347 22.96 -4.44 -10.38
CA GLY A 347 22.93 -3.25 -9.56
C GLY A 347 23.36 -3.45 -8.13
N PHE A 348 23.36 -2.33 -7.44
CA PHE A 348 23.67 -2.20 -6.02
C PHE A 348 22.61 -1.36 -5.35
N ASP A 349 22.23 -1.71 -4.14
CA ASP A 349 21.42 -0.84 -3.29
C ASP A 349 21.96 -0.73 -1.88
N PHE A 350 21.64 0.41 -1.26
CA PHE A 350 21.93 0.73 0.14
C PHE A 350 20.68 1.31 0.77
N HIS A 351 20.32 0.78 1.92
CA HIS A 351 19.20 1.27 2.72
C HIS A 351 19.65 1.44 4.18
N ARG A 352 19.46 2.64 4.73
CA ARG A 352 19.65 2.94 6.14
C ARG A 352 18.37 3.41 6.76
N GLU A 353 17.96 2.79 7.86
CA GLU A 353 16.86 3.25 8.69
C GLU A 353 17.35 3.66 10.06
N GLY A 354 16.66 4.66 10.62
CA GLY A 354 16.85 5.12 11.98
C GLY A 354 15.52 5.28 12.71
N HIS A 355 15.51 4.98 14.00
CA HIS A 355 14.36 5.19 14.88
C HIS A 355 14.81 5.75 16.22
N VAL A 356 14.14 6.82 16.66
CA VAL A 356 14.38 7.48 17.95
C VAL A 356 13.06 7.61 18.69
N LYS A 357 13.00 7.10 19.92
CA LYS A 357 11.89 7.31 20.84
C LYS A 357 12.31 8.38 21.86
N ARG A 358 11.64 9.55 21.86
CA ARG A 358 12.15 10.75 22.55
C ARG A 358 11.93 10.72 24.07
N HIS A 359 10.76 10.34 24.54
CA HIS A 359 10.40 10.41 25.97
C HIS A 359 10.36 9.01 26.63
N SER A 360 11.34 8.18 26.38
CA SER A 360 11.48 6.87 27.01
C SER A 360 12.70 6.84 27.92
N ALA A 361 12.59 6.19 29.06
CA ALA A 361 13.73 5.97 29.98
C ALA A 361 14.92 5.26 29.27
N ASN A 362 14.66 4.55 28.19
CA ASN A 362 15.64 3.93 27.32
C ASN A 362 15.80 4.75 26.03
N HIS A 363 16.37 5.95 26.12
CA HIS A 363 16.68 6.82 24.97
C HIS A 363 17.75 6.18 24.09
N GLY A 364 17.37 5.24 23.25
CA GLY A 364 18.27 4.62 22.28
C GLY A 364 17.93 5.07 20.86
N SER A 365 18.91 5.61 20.15
CA SER A 365 18.85 5.67 18.70
C SER A 365 19.11 4.29 18.14
N LEU A 366 18.12 3.71 17.48
CA LEU A 366 18.26 2.46 16.76
C LEU A 366 18.55 2.77 15.29
N HIS A 367 19.42 1.99 14.66
CA HIS A 367 19.65 2.07 13.22
C HIS A 367 19.88 0.69 12.61
N ARG A 368 19.62 0.57 11.32
CA ARG A 368 19.84 -0.61 10.52
C ARG A 368 20.37 -0.19 9.15
N ASP A 369 21.48 -0.81 8.74
CA ASP A 369 22.05 -0.66 7.41
C ASP A 369 21.87 -1.95 6.62
N GLN A 370 21.49 -1.84 5.39
CA GLN A 370 21.34 -2.93 4.44
C GLN A 370 22.10 -2.57 3.16
N TYR A 371 22.84 -3.54 2.65
CA TYR A 371 23.61 -3.42 1.40
C TYR A 371 23.30 -4.63 0.54
N ALA A 372 23.20 -4.45 -0.74
CA ALA A 372 23.02 -5.59 -1.61
C ALA A 372 23.62 -5.38 -2.99
N VAL A 373 24.08 -6.49 -3.56
CA VAL A 373 24.39 -6.60 -4.98
C VAL A 373 23.44 -7.61 -5.62
N PHE A 374 22.97 -7.34 -6.83
CA PHE A 374 22.07 -8.23 -7.54
C PHE A 374 22.38 -8.27 -9.04
N ALA A 375 21.98 -9.36 -9.66
CA ALA A 375 21.99 -9.51 -11.10
C ALA A 375 20.82 -10.38 -11.57
N ALA A 376 20.25 -10.06 -12.72
CA ALA A 376 19.24 -10.85 -13.39
C ALA A 376 19.58 -10.93 -14.87
N TYR A 377 19.77 -12.15 -15.36
CA TYR A 377 20.06 -12.43 -16.77
C TYR A 377 18.88 -13.12 -17.42
N THR A 378 18.29 -12.45 -18.40
CA THR A 378 17.20 -12.99 -19.22
C THR A 378 17.76 -13.43 -20.56
N ARG A 379 17.59 -14.70 -20.91
CA ARG A 379 17.95 -15.28 -22.19
C ARG A 379 16.73 -15.60 -23.01
N GLN A 380 16.68 -15.07 -24.23
CA GLN A 380 15.72 -15.49 -25.25
C GLN A 380 16.25 -16.77 -25.93
N MET A 381 15.62 -17.90 -25.63
CA MET A 381 16.02 -19.20 -26.18
C MET A 381 15.55 -19.38 -27.61
N ASN A 382 14.35 -18.90 -27.92
CA ASN A 382 13.74 -18.82 -29.25
C ASN A 382 12.62 -17.77 -29.22
N ASP A 383 11.93 -17.55 -30.33
CA ASP A 383 10.90 -16.51 -30.49
C ASP A 383 9.74 -16.61 -29.45
N ARG A 384 9.55 -17.77 -28.84
CA ARG A 384 8.44 -18.03 -27.92
C ARG A 384 8.87 -18.27 -26.48
N PHE A 385 10.12 -18.65 -26.23
CA PHE A 385 10.56 -19.07 -24.91
C PHE A 385 11.74 -18.27 -24.41
N SER A 386 11.56 -17.66 -23.23
CA SER A 386 12.63 -16.98 -22.49
C SER A 386 12.75 -17.51 -21.06
N ALA A 387 13.96 -17.41 -20.51
CA ALA A 387 14.26 -17.77 -19.13
C ALA A 387 15.11 -16.69 -18.48
N THR A 388 14.81 -16.39 -17.23
CA THR A 388 15.55 -15.42 -16.39
C THR A 388 16.12 -16.15 -15.18
N LEU A 389 17.42 -15.96 -14.95
CA LEU A 389 18.09 -16.34 -13.71
C LEU A 389 18.46 -15.06 -12.95
N GLY A 390 17.93 -14.93 -11.74
CA GLY A 390 18.22 -13.84 -10.83
C GLY A 390 18.98 -14.32 -9.60
N ILE A 391 19.93 -13.51 -9.12
CA ILE A 391 20.67 -13.73 -7.90
C ILE A 391 20.83 -12.42 -7.16
N ARG A 392 20.81 -12.50 -5.84
CA ARG A 392 21.09 -11.35 -4.95
C ARG A 392 21.83 -11.83 -3.71
N GLU A 393 22.82 -11.07 -3.30
CA GLU A 393 23.44 -11.19 -1.99
C GLU A 393 23.12 -9.95 -1.19
N HIS A 394 22.52 -10.13 -0.01
CA HIS A 394 22.00 -9.06 0.82
C HIS A 394 22.63 -9.12 2.22
N PHE A 395 23.20 -8.01 2.67
CA PHE A 395 23.87 -7.86 3.96
C PHE A 395 23.07 -6.92 4.86
N VAL A 396 22.87 -7.33 6.11
CA VAL A 396 22.16 -6.52 7.13
C VAL A 396 23.07 -6.33 8.32
N LYS A 397 23.17 -5.08 8.82
CA LYS A 397 23.94 -4.70 10.01
C LYS A 397 23.20 -3.61 10.78
N GLY A 398 23.38 -3.54 12.10
CA GLY A 398 22.84 -2.44 12.91
C GLY A 398 22.61 -2.80 14.36
N ASN A 399 22.11 -1.85 15.16
CA ASN A 399 21.76 -2.06 16.56
C ASN A 399 20.70 -3.15 16.65
N GLY A 400 20.90 -4.13 17.50
CA GLY A 400 20.01 -5.30 17.60
C GLY A 400 20.42 -6.47 16.69
N TYR A 401 21.34 -6.23 15.75
CA TYR A 401 22.01 -7.25 14.94
C TYR A 401 23.50 -7.24 15.35
N ASP A 402 23.87 -7.90 16.43
CA ASP A 402 25.27 -7.89 16.94
C ASP A 402 26.25 -8.57 15.98
N ARG A 403 25.74 -9.38 15.05
CA ARG A 403 26.50 -9.95 13.94
C ARG A 403 25.81 -9.60 12.65
N GLY A 404 26.56 -9.07 11.69
CA GLY A 404 26.05 -8.89 10.34
C GLY A 404 25.49 -10.22 9.81
N GLN A 405 24.39 -10.16 9.08
CA GLN A 405 23.75 -11.31 8.43
C GLN A 405 23.88 -11.15 6.93
N SER A 406 24.14 -12.25 6.25
CA SER A 406 24.17 -12.35 4.79
C SER A 406 23.09 -13.32 4.33
N ILE A 407 22.35 -12.96 3.29
CA ILE A 407 21.21 -13.72 2.79
C ILE A 407 21.31 -13.80 1.28
N PHE A 408 21.50 -15.03 0.78
CA PHE A 408 21.51 -15.31 -0.65
C PHE A 408 20.11 -15.63 -1.17
N LEU A 409 19.72 -14.96 -2.27
CA LEU A 409 18.39 -15.04 -2.86
C LEU A 409 18.50 -15.45 -4.34
N PRO A 410 18.20 -16.68 -4.70
CA PRO A 410 18.05 -17.11 -6.08
C PRO A 410 16.61 -16.96 -6.57
N GLN A 411 16.45 -16.72 -7.88
CA GLN A 411 15.16 -16.72 -8.59
C GLN A 411 15.32 -17.31 -9.98
N VAL A 412 14.33 -18.07 -10.40
CA VAL A 412 14.18 -18.56 -11.77
C VAL A 412 12.81 -18.17 -12.28
N GLN A 413 12.78 -17.57 -13.45
CA GLN A 413 11.53 -17.24 -14.14
C GLN A 413 11.60 -17.78 -15.57
N THR A 414 10.46 -18.24 -16.09
CA THR A 414 10.31 -18.63 -17.48
C THR A 414 9.04 -18.05 -18.06
N LEU A 415 9.08 -17.71 -19.34
CA LEU A 415 7.93 -17.24 -20.10
C LEU A 415 7.84 -18.00 -21.42
N TYR A 416 6.66 -18.51 -21.72
CA TYR A 416 6.34 -19.12 -23.00
C TYR A 416 5.18 -18.38 -23.68
N LYS A 417 5.45 -17.78 -24.84
CA LYS A 417 4.46 -17.11 -25.69
C LYS A 417 3.68 -18.17 -26.47
N MET A 418 2.50 -18.53 -25.99
CA MET A 418 1.62 -19.49 -26.65
C MET A 418 1.07 -18.92 -27.97
N SER A 419 0.80 -17.60 -27.99
CA SER A 419 0.37 -16.84 -29.14
C SER A 419 0.74 -15.35 -28.95
N PRO A 420 0.54 -14.47 -29.95
CA PRO A 420 0.71 -13.03 -29.74
C PRO A 420 -0.14 -12.43 -28.63
N ARG A 421 -1.25 -13.11 -28.24
CA ARG A 421 -2.22 -12.67 -27.24
C ARG A 421 -2.22 -13.53 -25.97
N ALA A 422 -1.32 -14.50 -25.85
CA ALA A 422 -1.32 -15.41 -24.72
C ALA A 422 0.09 -15.84 -24.31
N SER A 423 0.35 -15.81 -23.01
CA SER A 423 1.59 -16.30 -22.43
C SER A 423 1.34 -17.19 -21.23
N TRP A 424 2.22 -18.13 -21.02
CA TRP A 424 2.33 -18.95 -19.82
C TRP A 424 3.67 -18.67 -19.16
N TYR A 425 3.68 -18.59 -17.83
CA TYR A 425 4.91 -18.31 -17.07
C TYR A 425 5.04 -19.18 -15.83
N VAL A 426 6.29 -19.31 -15.37
CA VAL A 426 6.65 -19.86 -14.06
C VAL A 426 7.59 -18.88 -13.38
N ASN A 427 7.39 -18.64 -12.07
CA ASN A 427 8.25 -17.83 -11.23
C ASN A 427 8.51 -18.57 -9.91
N VAL A 428 9.77 -18.86 -9.63
CA VAL A 428 10.21 -19.50 -8.39
C VAL A 428 11.34 -18.69 -7.80
N GLY A 429 11.18 -18.24 -6.56
CA GLY A 429 12.21 -17.43 -5.91
C GLY A 429 12.20 -17.53 -4.39
N ARG A 430 13.38 -17.40 -3.82
CA ARG A 430 13.55 -17.19 -2.39
C ARG A 430 13.43 -15.71 -2.08
N SER A 431 12.74 -15.37 -1.01
CA SER A 431 12.55 -14.01 -0.54
C SER A 431 12.68 -13.92 0.97
N PHE A 432 12.89 -12.72 1.48
CA PHE A 432 13.05 -12.49 2.91
C PHE A 432 12.55 -11.11 3.32
N GLU A 433 12.39 -10.95 4.62
CA GLU A 433 12.11 -9.66 5.25
C GLU A 433 12.86 -9.54 6.57
N THR A 434 13.51 -8.41 6.79
CA THR A 434 14.17 -8.11 8.07
C THR A 434 13.16 -7.66 9.11
N PRO A 435 13.36 -7.92 10.41
CA PRO A 435 12.56 -7.29 11.46
C PRO A 435 12.65 -5.77 11.36
N ALA A 436 11.58 -5.05 11.69
CA ALA A 436 11.63 -3.60 11.72
C ALA A 436 12.71 -3.08 12.67
N VAL A 437 13.30 -1.93 12.37
CA VAL A 437 14.43 -1.36 13.13
C VAL A 437 14.14 -1.17 14.61
N ASN A 438 12.88 -0.97 14.98
CA ASN A 438 12.40 -0.83 16.36
C ASN A 438 11.95 -2.15 17.02
N SER A 439 12.02 -3.29 16.31
CA SER A 439 11.58 -4.60 16.81
C SER A 439 12.57 -5.31 17.75
N PRO A 440 13.90 -5.14 17.65
CA PRO A 440 14.82 -5.69 18.62
C PRO A 440 14.50 -5.13 20.01
N TYR A 441 14.17 -6.02 20.91
CA TYR A 441 13.71 -5.65 22.24
C TYR A 441 14.76 -5.95 23.31
N TYR A 442 14.96 -5.01 24.23
CA TYR A 442 15.74 -5.19 25.43
C TYR A 442 14.80 -5.30 26.63
N SER A 443 14.79 -6.46 27.30
CA SER A 443 14.03 -6.63 28.52
C SER A 443 14.73 -5.90 29.67
N ALA A 444 14.17 -4.82 30.13
CA ALA A 444 14.68 -4.10 31.31
C ALA A 444 14.57 -4.95 32.58
N LYS A 445 13.56 -5.85 32.67
CA LYS A 445 13.28 -6.69 33.85
C LYS A 445 14.33 -7.75 34.08
N VAL A 446 14.85 -8.37 33.00
CA VAL A 446 15.86 -9.44 33.08
C VAL A 446 17.21 -9.06 32.47
N SER A 447 17.37 -7.80 32.06
CA SER A 447 18.61 -7.26 31.44
C SER A 447 19.08 -8.08 30.24
N THR A 448 18.15 -8.65 29.48
CA THR A 448 18.42 -9.52 28.33
C THR A 448 17.93 -8.90 27.05
N ARG A 449 18.76 -8.95 26.00
CA ARG A 449 18.37 -8.52 24.66
C ARG A 449 17.79 -9.69 23.87
N TYR A 450 16.56 -9.53 23.39
CA TYR A 450 15.92 -10.50 22.52
C TYR A 450 16.25 -10.20 21.04
N ARG A 451 16.74 -11.23 20.33
CA ARG A 451 17.20 -11.12 18.94
C ARG A 451 16.16 -11.73 18.00
N LEU A 452 15.99 -11.11 16.86
CA LEU A 452 15.15 -11.59 15.77
C LEU A 452 15.98 -11.94 14.55
N ASN A 453 15.67 -13.09 13.94
CA ASN A 453 16.16 -13.43 12.61
C ASN A 453 15.23 -12.84 11.55
N PRO A 454 15.71 -12.59 10.32
CA PRO A 454 14.85 -12.34 9.20
C PRO A 454 13.85 -13.49 9.00
N GLN A 455 12.62 -13.18 8.62
CA GLN A 455 11.74 -14.22 8.05
C GLN A 455 12.14 -14.44 6.61
N ASP A 456 12.12 -15.69 6.14
CA ASP A 456 12.51 -16.04 4.78
C ASP A 456 11.77 -17.27 4.26
N GLY A 457 11.70 -17.42 2.95
CA GLY A 457 11.05 -18.57 2.37
C GLY A 457 10.97 -18.54 0.86
N TRP A 458 10.25 -19.52 0.33
CA TRP A 458 10.09 -19.73 -1.09
C TRP A 458 8.68 -19.42 -1.55
N THR A 459 8.58 -18.80 -2.71
CA THR A 459 7.33 -18.64 -3.45
C THR A 459 7.46 -19.33 -4.80
N TYR A 460 6.45 -20.15 -5.11
CA TYR A 460 6.27 -20.86 -6.37
C TYR A 460 5.01 -20.34 -7.02
N GLU A 461 5.10 -19.94 -8.26
CA GLU A 461 3.97 -19.40 -9.00
C GLU A 461 4.00 -19.87 -10.45
N THR A 462 2.84 -20.18 -11.01
CA THR A 462 2.64 -20.36 -12.44
C THR A 462 1.32 -19.72 -12.85
N GLY A 463 1.26 -19.18 -14.06
CA GLY A 463 0.05 -18.52 -14.52
C GLY A 463 -0.03 -18.37 -16.03
N ILE A 464 -1.25 -18.11 -16.48
CA ILE A 464 -1.58 -17.83 -17.88
C ILE A 464 -2.12 -16.42 -17.95
N LYS A 465 -1.64 -15.67 -18.93
CA LYS A 465 -2.16 -14.36 -19.31
C LYS A 465 -2.67 -14.45 -20.73
N PHE A 466 -3.86 -13.95 -20.94
CA PHE A 466 -4.47 -13.82 -22.25
C PHE A 466 -5.06 -12.41 -22.35
N GLY A 467 -4.89 -11.77 -23.49
CA GLY A 467 -5.54 -10.50 -23.70
C GLY A 467 -5.22 -9.80 -25.00
N ASP A 468 -6.07 -8.84 -25.28
CA ASP A 468 -5.92 -7.82 -26.31
C ASP A 468 -6.51 -6.50 -25.80
N VAL A 469 -6.66 -5.52 -26.72
CA VAL A 469 -7.22 -4.19 -26.47
C VAL A 469 -8.60 -4.20 -25.77
N LYS A 470 -9.41 -5.24 -25.94
CA LYS A 470 -10.80 -5.29 -25.46
C LYS A 470 -11.05 -6.32 -24.37
N GLU A 471 -10.18 -7.28 -24.19
CA GLU A 471 -10.39 -8.37 -23.25
C GLU A 471 -9.08 -8.83 -22.60
N SER A 472 -9.14 -9.12 -21.32
CA SER A 472 -8.02 -9.60 -20.53
C SER A 472 -8.46 -10.70 -19.56
N LEU A 473 -7.71 -11.80 -19.53
CA LEU A 473 -7.84 -12.85 -18.55
C LEU A 473 -6.48 -13.21 -17.99
N LYS A 474 -6.37 -13.24 -16.66
CA LYS A 474 -5.18 -13.68 -15.94
C LYS A 474 -5.59 -14.72 -14.91
N VAL A 475 -4.88 -15.84 -14.90
CA VAL A 475 -5.07 -16.90 -13.90
C VAL A 475 -3.70 -17.27 -13.36
N ALA A 476 -3.56 -17.31 -12.05
CA ALA A 476 -2.32 -17.69 -11.37
C ALA A 476 -2.58 -18.74 -10.28
N LEU A 477 -1.73 -19.73 -10.21
CA LEU A 477 -1.62 -20.68 -9.10
C LEU A 477 -0.34 -20.37 -8.34
N PHE A 478 -0.40 -20.35 -7.02
CA PHE A 478 0.75 -20.03 -6.20
C PHE A 478 0.85 -20.91 -4.94
N HIS A 479 2.08 -21.06 -4.46
CA HIS A 479 2.39 -21.64 -3.16
C HIS A 479 3.48 -20.82 -2.48
N MET A 480 3.28 -20.47 -1.21
CA MET A 480 4.23 -19.77 -0.35
C MET A 480 4.56 -20.64 0.86
N ASP A 481 5.84 -20.75 1.20
CA ASP A 481 6.34 -21.46 2.39
C ASP A 481 7.40 -20.59 3.08
N ILE A 482 7.02 -19.95 4.19
CA ILE A 482 7.80 -18.96 4.91
C ILE A 482 8.15 -19.48 6.29
N ASN A 483 9.42 -19.37 6.66
CA ASN A 483 9.95 -19.70 7.97
C ASN A 483 10.23 -18.43 8.79
N ASN A 484 10.42 -18.60 10.08
CA ASN A 484 10.79 -17.51 11.00
C ASN A 484 9.78 -16.36 10.97
N LYS A 485 8.49 -16.65 10.72
CA LYS A 485 7.45 -15.62 10.65
C LYS A 485 7.41 -14.82 11.95
N PHE A 486 7.34 -13.49 11.82
CA PHE A 486 7.21 -12.61 12.97
C PHE A 486 5.86 -12.77 13.65
N LYS A 487 5.89 -12.81 14.98
CA LYS A 487 4.71 -12.87 15.85
C LYS A 487 4.91 -12.02 17.09
N TRP A 488 3.85 -11.36 17.53
CA TRP A 488 3.81 -10.70 18.83
C TRP A 488 3.37 -11.66 19.91
N VAL A 489 4.11 -11.74 20.99
CA VAL A 489 3.83 -12.58 22.17
C VAL A 489 4.12 -11.80 23.45
N LYS A 490 3.60 -12.28 24.58
CA LYS A 490 3.97 -11.74 25.88
C LYS A 490 5.44 -12.05 26.20
N GLU A 491 6.16 -11.08 26.77
CA GLU A 491 7.60 -11.20 27.05
C GLU A 491 7.93 -12.44 27.88
N ASN A 492 7.14 -12.70 28.94
CA ASN A 492 7.34 -13.88 29.80
C ASN A 492 7.18 -15.24 29.10
N THR A 493 6.64 -15.28 27.90
CA THR A 493 6.54 -16.52 27.09
C THR A 493 7.81 -16.87 26.34
N VAL A 494 8.72 -15.91 26.18
CA VAL A 494 9.98 -16.07 25.41
C VAL A 494 11.22 -15.72 26.24
N ILE A 495 11.06 -14.95 27.30
CA ILE A 495 12.12 -14.55 28.22
C ILE A 495 11.73 -15.02 29.63
N SER A 496 12.51 -15.94 30.20
CA SER A 496 12.28 -16.39 31.59
C SER A 496 12.39 -15.20 32.56
N GLY A 497 11.35 -15.03 33.40
CA GLY A 497 11.25 -13.86 34.29
C GLY A 497 10.84 -12.56 33.59
N GLY A 498 10.50 -12.61 32.31
CA GLY A 498 10.01 -11.46 31.53
C GLY A 498 8.69 -10.90 32.07
N ASP A 499 8.34 -9.71 31.61
CA ASP A 499 7.13 -9.02 32.02
C ASP A 499 5.87 -9.60 31.34
N PRO A 500 4.87 -10.09 32.10
CA PRO A 500 3.65 -10.64 31.52
C PRO A 500 2.76 -9.58 30.84
N ASP A 501 2.99 -8.30 31.07
CA ASP A 501 2.21 -7.22 30.47
C ASP A 501 2.87 -6.60 29.24
N THR A 502 4.13 -6.87 29.03
CA THR A 502 4.89 -6.39 27.86
C THR A 502 4.77 -7.35 26.67
N TRP A 503 4.55 -6.77 25.47
CA TRP A 503 4.51 -7.50 24.22
C TRP A 503 5.84 -7.35 23.48
N VAL A 504 6.36 -8.47 22.95
CA VAL A 504 7.59 -8.51 22.16
C VAL A 504 7.36 -9.24 20.86
N GLN A 505 8.10 -8.88 19.82
CA GLN A 505 8.09 -9.61 18.55
C GLN A 505 9.07 -10.79 18.61
N THR A 506 8.69 -11.89 17.99
CA THR A 506 9.48 -13.14 17.95
C THR A 506 9.37 -13.84 16.61
N ASN A 507 10.28 -14.80 16.34
CA ASN A 507 10.31 -15.64 15.13
C ASN A 507 9.69 -17.03 15.35
N LEU A 508 8.67 -17.17 16.12
CA LEU A 508 8.15 -18.48 16.51
C LEU A 508 7.26 -19.15 15.45
N ASP A 509 6.82 -18.45 14.43
CA ASP A 509 5.81 -18.94 13.50
C ASP A 509 6.37 -19.37 12.14
N LYS A 510 5.66 -20.29 11.49
CA LYS A 510 5.76 -20.59 10.05
C LYS A 510 4.50 -20.13 9.36
N PHE A 511 4.61 -19.80 8.07
CA PHE A 511 3.47 -19.42 7.25
C PHE A 511 3.45 -20.23 5.95
N LYS A 512 2.26 -20.68 5.54
CA LYS A 512 2.01 -21.31 4.25
C LYS A 512 0.74 -20.79 3.65
N ASN A 513 0.75 -20.62 2.33
CA ASN A 513 -0.46 -20.36 1.59
C ASN A 513 -0.37 -20.98 0.20
N THR A 514 -1.41 -21.74 -0.18
CA THR A 514 -1.60 -22.24 -1.54
C THR A 514 -2.93 -21.71 -2.04
N GLY A 515 -2.95 -21.18 -3.25
CA GLY A 515 -4.16 -20.57 -3.77
C GLY A 515 -4.18 -20.36 -5.27
N ILE A 516 -5.30 -19.83 -5.72
CA ILE A 516 -5.57 -19.42 -7.09
C ILE A 516 -6.08 -17.97 -7.12
N GLU A 517 -5.65 -17.24 -8.11
CA GLU A 517 -6.12 -15.89 -8.42
C GLU A 517 -6.64 -15.84 -9.86
N LEU A 518 -7.70 -15.07 -10.06
CA LEU A 518 -8.29 -14.82 -11.36
C LEU A 518 -8.58 -13.32 -11.49
N GLU A 519 -8.22 -12.73 -12.62
CA GLU A 519 -8.63 -11.38 -13.02
C GLU A 519 -9.16 -11.45 -14.45
N TYR A 520 -10.33 -10.86 -14.67
CA TYR A 520 -10.95 -10.77 -15.98
C TYR A 520 -11.50 -9.36 -16.20
N SER A 521 -11.24 -8.81 -17.35
CA SER A 521 -11.83 -7.55 -17.80
C SER A 521 -12.24 -7.66 -19.27
N ARG A 522 -13.36 -7.04 -19.62
CA ARG A 522 -13.84 -7.00 -21.01
C ARG A 522 -14.64 -5.74 -21.29
N GLN A 523 -14.35 -5.12 -22.42
CA GLN A 523 -15.18 -4.11 -23.03
C GLN A 523 -16.27 -4.81 -23.86
N LEU A 524 -17.50 -4.82 -23.34
CA LEU A 524 -18.63 -5.47 -23.98
C LEU A 524 -19.19 -4.66 -25.15
N SER A 525 -19.07 -3.33 -25.06
CA SER A 525 -19.42 -2.38 -26.13
C SER A 525 -18.65 -1.07 -25.91
N ASP A 526 -18.75 -0.12 -26.82
CA ASP A 526 -18.14 1.22 -26.66
C ASP A 526 -18.66 1.98 -25.43
N ARG A 527 -19.72 1.48 -24.79
CA ARG A 527 -20.37 2.12 -23.62
C ARG A 527 -20.30 1.29 -22.35
N LEU A 528 -19.99 0.01 -22.45
CA LEU A 528 -20.11 -0.91 -21.33
C LEU A 528 -18.84 -1.76 -21.18
N SER A 529 -18.23 -1.71 -20.01
CA SER A 529 -17.15 -2.59 -19.63
C SER A 529 -17.40 -3.25 -18.28
N ILE A 530 -16.85 -4.45 -18.13
CA ILE A 530 -16.90 -5.23 -16.90
C ILE A 530 -15.50 -5.58 -16.45
N ARG A 531 -15.32 -5.66 -15.13
CA ARG A 531 -14.14 -6.21 -14.49
C ARG A 531 -14.57 -7.14 -13.37
N THR A 532 -13.94 -8.28 -13.26
CA THR A 532 -14.17 -9.20 -12.14
C THR A 532 -12.87 -9.86 -11.75
N GLY A 533 -12.80 -10.28 -10.52
CA GLY A 533 -11.64 -10.97 -10.01
C GLY A 533 -11.96 -11.80 -8.78
N GLY A 534 -11.11 -12.73 -8.50
CA GLY A 534 -11.25 -13.61 -7.35
C GLY A 534 -9.92 -14.14 -6.86
N TYR A 535 -9.87 -14.37 -5.56
CA TYR A 535 -8.80 -15.05 -4.86
C TYR A 535 -9.42 -16.13 -3.99
N TYR A 536 -8.87 -17.32 -4.09
CA TYR A 536 -9.10 -18.39 -3.14
C TYR A 536 -7.77 -18.93 -2.65
N GLY A 537 -7.54 -18.88 -1.33
CA GLY A 537 -6.31 -19.34 -0.72
C GLY A 537 -6.54 -20.04 0.61
N ASN A 538 -5.46 -20.63 1.14
CA ASN A 538 -5.47 -21.29 2.43
C ASN A 538 -4.30 -20.75 3.31
N PRO A 539 -4.32 -19.45 3.64
CA PRO A 539 -3.29 -18.85 4.47
C PRO A 539 -3.32 -19.43 5.88
N LYS A 540 -2.21 -20.03 6.29
CA LYS A 540 -2.05 -20.67 7.59
C LYS A 540 -0.75 -20.23 8.24
N ALA A 541 -0.80 -20.00 9.55
CA ALA A 541 0.38 -19.83 10.40
C ALA A 541 0.46 -20.93 11.45
N LYS A 542 1.67 -21.31 11.83
CA LYS A 542 1.93 -22.34 12.83
C LYS A 542 2.99 -21.85 13.81
N SER A 543 2.63 -21.74 15.09
CA SER A 543 3.61 -21.52 16.17
C SER A 543 4.49 -22.76 16.34
N SER A 544 5.70 -22.61 16.86
CA SER A 544 6.71 -23.68 17.02
C SER A 544 6.16 -24.93 17.73
N ASN A 545 5.22 -24.78 18.66
CA ASN A 545 4.60 -25.84 19.45
C ASN A 545 3.10 -25.98 19.22
N GLY A 546 2.55 -25.41 18.15
CA GLY A 546 1.11 -25.37 17.89
C GLY A 546 0.68 -26.01 16.58
N ASP A 547 -0.64 -26.08 16.40
CA ASP A 547 -1.27 -26.51 15.15
C ASP A 547 -1.27 -25.40 14.10
N TRP A 548 -1.47 -25.77 12.84
CA TRP A 548 -1.73 -24.84 11.76
C TRP A 548 -3.09 -24.16 11.94
N THR A 549 -3.09 -22.83 12.07
CA THR A 549 -4.30 -22.02 12.19
C THR A 549 -4.45 -21.10 10.99
N GLN A 550 -5.68 -20.82 10.60
CA GLN A 550 -5.94 -19.83 9.55
C GLN A 550 -5.48 -18.45 10.01
N SER A 551 -4.75 -17.72 9.15
CA SER A 551 -4.15 -16.41 9.46
C SER A 551 -4.81 -15.23 8.74
N ASP A 552 -5.56 -15.46 7.67
CA ASP A 552 -6.25 -14.41 6.90
C ASP A 552 -7.48 -15.00 6.18
N ALA A 553 -8.27 -14.14 5.52
CA ALA A 553 -9.41 -14.54 4.73
C ALA A 553 -9.01 -15.49 3.60
N ARG A 554 -9.88 -16.48 3.32
CA ARG A 554 -9.64 -17.47 2.25
C ARG A 554 -10.24 -17.07 0.93
N VAL A 555 -11.24 -16.21 0.91
CA VAL A 555 -11.98 -15.83 -0.30
C VAL A 555 -12.05 -14.33 -0.40
N GLN A 556 -11.69 -13.82 -1.58
CA GLN A 556 -11.96 -12.44 -1.97
C GLN A 556 -12.57 -12.47 -3.37
N LEU A 557 -13.61 -11.69 -3.59
CA LEU A 557 -14.25 -11.53 -4.89
C LEU A 557 -14.43 -10.04 -5.16
N PHE A 558 -14.28 -9.68 -6.41
CA PHE A 558 -14.48 -8.33 -6.90
C PHE A 558 -15.32 -8.39 -8.19
N ALA A 559 -16.25 -7.48 -8.34
CA ALA A 559 -16.98 -7.26 -9.58
C ALA A 559 -17.22 -5.76 -9.79
N GLY A 560 -16.86 -5.24 -10.93
CA GLY A 560 -17.07 -3.85 -11.35
C GLY A 560 -17.76 -3.78 -12.69
N LEU A 561 -18.63 -2.80 -12.84
CA LEU A 561 -19.31 -2.47 -14.08
C LEU A 561 -19.18 -0.98 -14.32
N GLN A 562 -18.76 -0.61 -15.52
CA GLN A 562 -18.67 0.77 -15.97
C GLN A 562 -19.60 0.96 -17.18
N TYR A 563 -20.45 1.98 -17.12
CA TYR A 563 -21.31 2.37 -18.21
C TYR A 563 -21.13 3.84 -18.54
N HIS A 564 -20.90 4.12 -19.81
CA HIS A 564 -20.69 5.48 -20.32
C HIS A 564 -21.76 5.82 -21.37
N VAL A 565 -22.47 6.92 -21.19
CA VAL A 565 -23.42 7.44 -22.16
C VAL A 565 -23.33 8.97 -22.26
N ASN A 566 -22.92 9.46 -23.40
CA ASN A 566 -22.71 10.89 -23.66
C ASN A 566 -21.75 11.49 -22.59
N LYS A 567 -22.25 12.41 -21.77
CA LYS A 567 -21.53 13.12 -20.71
C LYS A 567 -21.59 12.44 -19.35
N LEU A 568 -22.27 11.30 -19.25
CA LEU A 568 -22.50 10.59 -18.00
C LEU A 568 -21.67 9.29 -17.96
N ARG A 569 -20.90 9.11 -16.90
CA ARG A 569 -20.19 7.87 -16.57
C ARG A 569 -20.76 7.33 -15.26
N LEU A 570 -21.12 6.06 -15.25
CA LEU A 570 -21.64 5.33 -14.10
C LEU A 570 -20.71 4.16 -13.79
N ASN A 571 -20.33 3.99 -12.53
CA ASN A 571 -19.57 2.83 -12.08
C ASN A 571 -20.22 2.22 -10.86
N THR A 572 -20.19 0.90 -10.79
CA THR A 572 -20.51 0.18 -9.56
C THR A 572 -19.43 -0.87 -9.31
N ASP A 573 -18.95 -0.91 -8.08
CA ASP A 573 -17.92 -1.84 -7.62
C ASP A 573 -18.43 -2.62 -6.42
N TRP A 574 -18.23 -3.94 -6.42
CA TRP A 574 -18.65 -4.85 -5.36
C TRP A 574 -17.48 -5.68 -4.87
N TYR A 575 -17.36 -5.75 -3.56
CA TYR A 575 -16.30 -6.54 -2.88
C TYR A 575 -16.92 -7.52 -1.91
N VAL A 576 -16.36 -8.73 -1.88
CA VAL A 576 -16.69 -9.74 -0.89
C VAL A 576 -15.39 -10.28 -0.32
N THR A 577 -15.24 -10.22 1.01
CA THR A 577 -14.19 -10.94 1.74
C THR A 577 -14.87 -11.94 2.67
N ALA A 578 -14.62 -13.23 2.44
CA ALA A 578 -15.32 -14.30 3.11
C ALA A 578 -14.39 -15.38 3.66
N LYS A 579 -14.97 -16.32 4.41
CA LYS A 579 -14.23 -17.36 5.14
C LYS A 579 -13.11 -16.75 6.00
N ARG A 580 -13.49 -15.74 6.75
CA ARG A 580 -12.61 -14.97 7.64
C ARG A 580 -12.60 -15.63 9.00
N GLN A 581 -11.43 -15.67 9.61
CA GLN A 581 -11.31 -16.00 11.02
C GLN A 581 -10.50 -14.90 11.71
N PRO A 582 -10.83 -14.56 12.97
CA PRO A 582 -10.00 -13.64 13.72
C PRO A 582 -8.60 -14.22 13.83
N SER A 583 -7.59 -13.41 13.59
CA SER A 583 -6.22 -13.81 13.88
C SER A 583 -6.09 -14.07 15.39
N ALA A 584 -5.14 -14.93 15.77
CA ALA A 584 -4.87 -15.17 17.21
C ALA A 584 -4.58 -13.85 17.96
N TYR A 585 -4.06 -12.82 17.28
CA TYR A 585 -3.88 -11.47 17.83
C TYR A 585 -5.20 -10.81 18.21
N LEU A 586 -6.26 -11.00 17.43
CA LEU A 586 -7.59 -10.48 17.71
C LEU A 586 -8.27 -11.16 18.88
N LEU A 587 -7.95 -12.43 19.07
CA LEU A 587 -8.43 -13.22 20.21
C LEU A 587 -7.62 -12.96 21.47
N THR A 588 -6.33 -12.69 21.31
CA THR A 588 -5.40 -12.38 22.41
C THR A 588 -5.21 -10.89 22.63
N GLY A 589 -5.52 -10.05 21.66
CA GLY A 589 -5.47 -8.58 21.76
C GLY A 589 -6.59 -8.00 22.64
N VAL A 590 -7.61 -8.79 22.93
CA VAL A 590 -8.41 -8.60 24.15
C VAL A 590 -7.51 -9.00 25.29
N TYR A 591 -6.88 -8.03 25.90
CA TYR A 591 -5.95 -8.13 27.01
C TYR A 591 -6.12 -9.42 27.84
N GLY A 592 -5.23 -10.39 27.66
CA GLY A 592 -5.09 -11.55 28.53
C GLY A 592 -5.91 -12.80 28.17
N ALA A 593 -6.40 -13.03 26.95
CA ALA A 593 -6.93 -14.35 26.57
C ALA A 593 -5.79 -15.32 26.27
N SER A 594 -5.43 -16.13 27.24
CA SER A 594 -4.65 -17.33 27.04
C SER A 594 -5.52 -18.35 26.30
N SER A 595 -5.02 -18.84 25.14
CA SER A 595 -5.39 -20.12 24.49
C SER A 595 -6.86 -20.47 24.23
N GLY A 596 -7.76 -19.53 24.00
CA GLY A 596 -9.10 -19.87 23.56
C GLY A 596 -9.17 -19.97 22.01
N LYS A 597 -9.48 -21.12 21.43
CA LYS A 597 -10.01 -21.17 20.06
C LYS A 597 -11.29 -20.31 20.09
N SER A 598 -11.32 -19.20 19.33
CA SER A 598 -12.57 -18.48 19.18
C SER A 598 -13.45 -19.24 18.20
N ASP A 599 -14.62 -19.60 18.65
CA ASP A 599 -15.67 -20.17 17.80
C ASP A 599 -16.35 -19.09 16.92
N HIS A 600 -15.91 -17.84 17.01
CA HIS A 600 -16.53 -16.72 16.32
C HIS A 600 -15.65 -16.23 15.18
N ALA A 601 -16.01 -16.62 13.96
CA ALA A 601 -15.46 -16.04 12.74
C ALA A 601 -15.85 -14.56 12.61
N ILE A 602 -14.94 -13.72 12.10
CA ILE A 602 -15.30 -12.38 11.69
C ILE A 602 -16.32 -12.48 10.55
N PRO A 603 -17.45 -11.75 10.60
CA PRO A 603 -18.45 -11.77 9.54
C PRO A 603 -17.87 -11.46 8.17
N ASN A 604 -18.47 -11.99 7.13
CA ASN A 604 -18.08 -11.64 5.77
C ASN A 604 -18.26 -10.14 5.53
N ARG A 605 -17.25 -9.52 4.94
CA ARG A 605 -17.34 -8.16 4.43
C ARG A 605 -17.99 -8.19 3.05
N ILE A 606 -19.05 -7.43 2.88
CA ILE A 606 -19.73 -7.23 1.60
C ILE A 606 -19.96 -5.73 1.44
N GLU A 607 -19.34 -5.14 0.45
CA GLU A 607 -19.42 -3.70 0.21
C GLU A 607 -19.70 -3.45 -1.26
N GLY A 608 -20.70 -2.61 -1.54
CA GLY A 608 -21.03 -2.15 -2.88
C GLY A 608 -20.96 -0.63 -2.93
N ASN A 609 -20.38 -0.09 -3.99
CA ASN A 609 -20.25 1.34 -4.21
C ASN A 609 -20.84 1.70 -5.57
N LEU A 610 -21.44 2.89 -5.65
CA LEU A 610 -21.95 3.49 -6.90
C LEU A 610 -21.34 4.87 -7.04
N THR A 611 -20.71 5.14 -8.18
CA THR A 611 -20.21 6.46 -8.52
C THR A 611 -20.77 6.94 -9.84
N MET A 612 -21.06 8.22 -9.93
CA MET A 612 -21.55 8.90 -11.12
C MET A 612 -20.68 10.11 -11.38
N GLU A 613 -20.28 10.29 -12.62
CA GLU A 613 -19.56 11.46 -13.08
C GLU A 613 -20.31 12.08 -14.26
N TYR A 614 -20.56 13.38 -14.19
CA TYR A 614 -21.17 14.14 -15.26
C TYR A 614 -20.25 15.26 -15.74
N THR A 615 -19.86 15.21 -17.00
CA THR A 615 -19.04 16.23 -17.67
C THR A 615 -19.95 17.36 -18.15
N ILE A 616 -20.01 18.47 -17.39
CA ILE A 616 -20.79 19.65 -17.73
C ILE A 616 -20.23 20.28 -19.02
N SER A 617 -18.90 20.50 -19.01
CA SER A 617 -18.12 21.04 -20.12
C SER A 617 -16.72 20.41 -20.11
N PRO A 618 -15.87 20.59 -21.13
CA PRO A 618 -14.51 20.06 -21.14
C PRO A 618 -13.67 20.43 -19.90
N VAL A 619 -13.99 21.54 -19.25
CA VAL A 619 -13.28 22.04 -18.07
C VAL A 619 -14.02 21.82 -16.76
N GLN A 620 -15.25 21.32 -16.78
CA GLN A 620 -16.09 21.21 -15.58
C GLN A 620 -16.68 19.81 -15.43
N THR A 621 -16.49 19.22 -14.28
CA THR A 621 -16.98 17.88 -13.94
C THR A 621 -17.62 17.89 -12.56
N VAL A 622 -18.78 17.25 -12.42
CA VAL A 622 -19.44 16.96 -11.14
C VAL A 622 -19.41 15.45 -10.94
N SER A 623 -19.07 15.00 -9.74
CA SER A 623 -19.14 13.57 -9.40
C SER A 623 -19.96 13.39 -8.13
N PHE A 624 -20.77 12.33 -8.11
CA PHE A 624 -21.52 11.89 -6.94
C PHE A 624 -21.24 10.43 -6.66
N GLY A 625 -21.04 10.09 -5.40
CA GLY A 625 -20.75 8.71 -4.96
C GLY A 625 -21.60 8.30 -3.78
N VAL A 626 -22.03 7.04 -3.79
CA VAL A 626 -22.64 6.33 -2.65
C VAL A 626 -21.78 5.14 -2.32
N TYR A 627 -21.27 5.10 -1.11
CA TYR A 627 -20.35 4.06 -0.62
C TYR A 627 -21.02 3.23 0.45
N ASN A 628 -20.71 1.94 0.51
CA ASN A 628 -21.40 0.97 1.35
C ASN A 628 -22.91 1.00 1.13
N LEU A 629 -23.35 0.78 -0.12
CA LEU A 629 -24.75 0.81 -0.56
C LEU A 629 -25.69 0.02 0.33
N LEU A 630 -25.22 -1.11 0.86
CA LEU A 630 -26.01 -2.01 1.70
C LEU A 630 -26.10 -1.53 3.15
N ASP A 631 -25.36 -0.48 3.54
CA ASP A 631 -25.26 0.02 4.92
C ASP A 631 -24.91 -1.06 5.94
N ARG A 632 -24.00 -1.97 5.53
CA ARG A 632 -23.57 -3.07 6.38
C ARG A 632 -22.52 -2.61 7.36
N ASP A 633 -22.57 -3.18 8.55
CA ASP A 633 -21.45 -3.14 9.49
C ASP A 633 -20.37 -4.12 8.99
N ASN A 634 -19.36 -3.59 8.32
CA ASN A 634 -18.29 -4.36 7.69
C ASN A 634 -17.00 -4.27 8.51
N PRO A 635 -16.65 -5.30 9.30
CA PRO A 635 -15.34 -5.35 9.94
C PRO A 635 -14.24 -5.48 8.88
N ILE A 636 -13.16 -4.69 9.00
CA ILE A 636 -12.08 -4.68 8.01
C ILE A 636 -11.21 -5.92 8.19
N ASN A 637 -10.44 -5.99 9.26
CA ASN A 637 -9.52 -7.11 9.53
C ASN A 637 -9.72 -7.73 10.90
N ASP A 638 -10.46 -7.06 11.78
CA ASP A 638 -10.66 -7.45 13.15
C ASP A 638 -11.98 -6.89 13.70
N ASN A 639 -12.23 -7.11 14.96
CA ASN A 639 -13.42 -6.63 15.66
C ASN A 639 -13.32 -5.17 16.13
N GLU A 640 -12.20 -4.52 15.93
CA GLU A 640 -11.99 -3.13 16.36
C GLU A 640 -12.01 -2.14 15.20
N HIS A 641 -11.83 -2.62 13.95
CA HIS A 641 -11.68 -1.81 12.75
C HIS A 641 -12.80 -2.09 11.74
N TRP A 642 -13.56 -1.08 11.41
CA TRP A 642 -14.79 -1.16 10.63
C TRP A 642 -14.75 -0.20 9.46
N SER A 643 -15.39 -0.56 8.35
CA SER A 643 -15.65 0.38 7.27
C SER A 643 -16.66 1.46 7.71
N LEU A 644 -16.69 2.56 6.97
CA LEU A 644 -17.70 3.60 7.17
C LEU A 644 -19.10 3.04 6.94
N PRO A 645 -20.13 3.54 7.67
CA PRO A 645 -21.52 3.32 7.29
C PRO A 645 -21.79 3.90 5.91
N ARG A 646 -23.00 3.66 5.35
CA ARG A 646 -23.36 4.25 4.06
C ARG A 646 -23.04 5.74 4.06
N SER A 647 -22.28 6.16 3.08
CA SER A 647 -21.81 7.53 2.97
C SER A 647 -21.98 8.08 1.56
N TYR A 648 -22.14 9.37 1.48
CA TYR A 648 -22.37 10.11 0.23
C TYR A 648 -21.25 11.11 0.04
N ARG A 649 -20.81 11.30 -1.21
CA ARG A 649 -19.82 12.31 -1.59
C ARG A 649 -20.31 13.04 -2.84
N LEU A 650 -20.15 14.35 -2.85
CA LEU A 650 -20.38 15.22 -4.00
C LEU A 650 -19.10 16.00 -4.24
N SER A 651 -18.57 15.96 -5.45
CA SER A 651 -17.38 16.73 -5.82
C SER A 651 -17.60 17.54 -7.09
N TYR A 652 -16.93 18.67 -7.17
CA TYR A 652 -16.84 19.50 -8.35
C TYR A 652 -15.38 19.77 -8.67
N THR A 653 -15.02 19.60 -9.94
CA THR A 653 -13.67 19.88 -10.46
C THR A 653 -13.77 20.86 -11.61
N TYR A 654 -12.97 21.93 -11.52
CA TYR A 654 -12.73 22.89 -12.61
C TYR A 654 -11.30 22.75 -13.11
N ARG A 655 -11.10 22.69 -14.43
CA ARG A 655 -9.79 22.62 -15.09
C ARG A 655 -9.55 23.88 -15.92
N PHE A 656 -8.30 24.28 -16.05
CA PHE A 656 -7.89 25.43 -16.84
C PHE A 656 -6.52 25.21 -17.50
#